data_f5200a8e6886be7e65ea941b2d4ada7e
#
_entry.id   f5200a8e6886be7e65ea941b2d4ada7e
#
_cell.length_a   1.000
_cell.length_b   1.000
_cell.length_c   1.000
_cell.angle_alpha   90.00
_cell.angle_beta   90.00
_cell.angle_gamma   90.00
#
_symmetry.space_group_name_H-M   'P 1'
#
loop_
_entity.id
_entity.type
_entity.pdbx_description
1 polymer ?
#
loop_
_entity_poly.entity_id
_entity_poly.type
_entity_poly.pdbx_seq_one_letter_code
_entity_poly.pdbx_strand_id
1 'polypeptide(L)'
;MHSVQPLLTVSNLTIDFTSHRGDVRAVNDVSFELRRGETLAIVGESGSGKSVTSLALMGLIQMPPGRVTTGQTRFQSEELGEVDLLKLSDEQLRRVRGNEISMIFQEPMTSLNPVHTCGAQVVEALRLHTSLSSKETEARTIELFATAQLPRPEKIFKAYPHEISGGQKQRVMIAMAMACNPAILIADEPTTALDVTVQARMLQLIDDLRRQNNTAVLFITHDLGVVAEIADRILVMYRGKVVEQGLVLDIFTNPQHPYTKGLLACRPKLSVGKQRLPVVADFMAEDASGQLTEISAPVPEAPSVELDRAPTLTENIPVEIPKMFHGEHFTPVSAIKSSSESAISEPALGGSLASETGSKPAEKTGPVLLRVEGLNVHFPIRKGLFNRTKEYVRAVDGVSFDIYSGETVGLVGESGCGKTTLGRALLRLVEPTAGRILFEGTDLATLPAGELRRRRREFQMVFQDPYAALNPMMTVGEAIIEPMQVHGVGGTKQQQKAKVMELLRTVGLREDHYLRYPHEFSGGQRQRICIARALALQPKCIICDESVSALDVSVQAQVLNLLNQLKRDFGITYLFITHDLSVARFMSDRLLVMNKGQIVESGPAAAVYANPQHEYTRTLLSAIPKDEPSDIRAAQARRAAEVA
;
A
#
# COMPACT_ATOMS: atom_id res chain seq x y z
N MET A 1 26.91 -15.85 -30.28
CA MET A 1 26.39 -15.09 -29.14
C MET A 1 27.60 -14.68 -28.31
N HIS A 2 28.05 -13.43 -28.42
CA HIS A 2 29.09 -12.92 -27.54
C HIS A 2 28.49 -12.88 -26.12
N SER A 3 29.10 -13.54 -25.17
CA SER A 3 28.76 -13.42 -23.75
C SER A 3 29.02 -11.98 -23.34
N VAL A 4 27.96 -11.18 -23.24
CA VAL A 4 28.08 -9.82 -22.69
C VAL A 4 28.54 -9.97 -21.25
N GLN A 5 29.76 -9.48 -20.95
CA GLN A 5 30.30 -9.51 -19.58
C GLN A 5 29.33 -8.78 -18.63
N PRO A 6 29.02 -9.35 -17.45
CA PRO A 6 28.18 -8.67 -16.47
C PRO A 6 28.87 -7.40 -15.98
N LEU A 7 28.10 -6.34 -15.78
CA LEU A 7 28.57 -5.06 -15.22
C LEU A 7 28.87 -5.20 -13.72
N LEU A 8 28.03 -5.96 -13.01
CA LEU A 8 28.18 -6.29 -11.59
C LEU A 8 27.94 -7.80 -11.38
N THR A 9 28.82 -8.44 -10.64
CA THR A 9 28.67 -9.84 -10.19
C THR A 9 28.78 -9.89 -8.68
N VAL A 10 27.73 -10.33 -8.02
CA VAL A 10 27.67 -10.59 -6.57
C VAL A 10 27.76 -12.10 -6.37
N SER A 11 28.70 -12.56 -5.54
CA SER A 11 28.96 -13.99 -5.28
C SER A 11 29.01 -14.25 -3.78
N ASN A 12 28.16 -15.17 -3.29
CA ASN A 12 28.11 -15.72 -1.93
C ASN A 12 28.07 -14.64 -0.82
N LEU A 13 27.34 -13.53 -1.06
CA LEU A 13 27.25 -12.42 -0.12
C LEU A 13 26.50 -12.85 1.14
N THR A 14 27.16 -12.71 2.30
CA THR A 14 26.58 -12.99 3.62
C THR A 14 26.83 -11.84 4.57
N ILE A 15 25.76 -11.36 5.24
CA ILE A 15 25.78 -10.21 6.13
C ILE A 15 25.06 -10.56 7.42
N ASP A 16 25.75 -10.38 8.54
CA ASP A 16 25.24 -10.59 9.89
C ASP A 16 25.14 -9.26 10.64
N PHE A 17 24.17 -9.14 11.52
CA PHE A 17 24.01 -8.03 12.47
C PHE A 17 24.04 -8.55 13.90
N THR A 18 24.92 -7.99 14.71
CA THR A 18 25.02 -8.34 16.14
C THR A 18 23.97 -7.56 16.93
N SER A 19 23.12 -8.27 17.69
CA SER A 19 22.13 -7.68 18.57
C SER A 19 22.25 -8.22 20.00
N HIS A 20 21.63 -7.53 20.97
CA HIS A 20 21.57 -8.00 22.35
C HIS A 20 20.88 -9.37 22.52
N ARG A 21 20.12 -9.82 21.52
CA ARG A 21 19.39 -11.11 21.49
C ARG A 21 20.11 -12.18 20.68
N GLY A 22 21.33 -11.90 20.19
CA GLY A 22 22.13 -12.78 19.33
C GLY A 22 22.35 -12.20 17.94
N ASP A 23 23.17 -12.88 17.15
CA ASP A 23 23.45 -12.48 15.78
C ASP A 23 22.27 -12.82 14.86
N VAL A 24 21.89 -11.88 14.00
CA VAL A 24 20.84 -12.04 13.00
C VAL A 24 21.49 -12.04 11.62
N ARG A 25 21.31 -13.09 10.85
CA ARG A 25 21.76 -13.19 9.46
C ARG A 25 20.74 -12.55 8.54
N ALA A 26 21.05 -11.34 8.07
CA ALA A 26 20.15 -10.56 7.22
C ALA A 26 20.28 -10.94 5.73
N VAL A 27 21.48 -11.32 5.28
CA VAL A 27 21.77 -11.82 3.92
C VAL A 27 22.58 -13.10 4.05
N ASN A 28 22.21 -14.13 3.32
CA ASN A 28 22.76 -15.47 3.46
C ASN A 28 23.02 -16.11 2.10
N ASP A 29 24.27 -16.10 1.66
CA ASP A 29 24.74 -16.73 0.43
C ASP A 29 24.03 -16.21 -0.84
N VAL A 30 23.88 -14.90 -0.97
CA VAL A 30 23.22 -14.25 -2.10
C VAL A 30 24.19 -14.10 -3.26
N SER A 31 23.77 -14.59 -4.45
CA SER A 31 24.55 -14.50 -5.69
C SER A 31 23.65 -14.09 -6.86
N PHE A 32 24.11 -13.11 -7.66
CA PHE A 32 23.43 -12.64 -8.88
C PHE A 32 24.35 -11.83 -9.77
N GLU A 33 23.92 -11.61 -11.01
CA GLU A 33 24.61 -10.78 -12.00
C GLU A 33 23.66 -9.69 -12.50
N LEU A 34 24.21 -8.51 -12.79
CA LEU A 34 23.52 -7.39 -13.41
C LEU A 34 24.29 -6.97 -14.67
N ARG A 35 23.58 -6.81 -15.79
CA ARG A 35 24.14 -6.45 -17.09
C ARG A 35 23.85 -4.99 -17.43
N ARG A 36 24.64 -4.37 -18.30
CA ARG A 36 24.38 -3.01 -18.78
C ARG A 36 23.01 -2.91 -19.45
N GLY A 37 22.28 -1.85 -19.14
CA GLY A 37 20.95 -1.58 -19.69
C GLY A 37 19.85 -2.55 -19.22
N GLU A 38 20.16 -3.51 -18.34
CA GLU A 38 19.19 -4.46 -17.77
C GLU A 38 18.48 -3.86 -16.56
N THR A 39 17.20 -4.17 -16.39
CA THR A 39 16.49 -3.97 -15.12
C THR A 39 16.34 -5.31 -14.40
N LEU A 40 17.06 -5.48 -13.30
CA LEU A 40 16.93 -6.62 -12.38
C LEU A 40 16.07 -6.20 -11.18
N ALA A 41 14.91 -6.83 -11.01
CA ALA A 41 14.09 -6.59 -9.83
C ALA A 41 14.47 -7.53 -8.68
N ILE A 42 14.58 -7.01 -7.46
CA ILE A 42 14.69 -7.80 -6.23
C ILE A 42 13.38 -7.66 -5.47
N VAL A 43 12.70 -8.79 -5.24
CA VAL A 43 11.39 -8.85 -4.56
C VAL A 43 11.42 -9.76 -3.34
N GLY A 44 10.48 -9.54 -2.43
CA GLY A 44 10.30 -10.33 -1.21
C GLY A 44 9.66 -9.50 -0.11
N GLU A 45 9.28 -10.13 0.99
CA GLU A 45 8.71 -9.46 2.15
C GLU A 45 9.71 -8.56 2.88
N SER A 46 9.21 -7.66 3.74
CA SER A 46 10.05 -6.84 4.62
C SER A 46 10.93 -7.72 5.51
N GLY A 47 12.20 -7.34 5.65
CA GLY A 47 13.17 -8.16 6.38
C GLY A 47 13.75 -9.34 5.58
N SER A 48 13.42 -9.51 4.29
CA SER A 48 14.03 -10.57 3.46
C SER A 48 15.48 -10.28 3.03
N GLY A 49 16.05 -9.12 3.36
CA GLY A 49 17.44 -8.75 3.08
C GLY A 49 17.65 -7.86 1.85
N LYS A 50 16.60 -7.45 1.12
CA LYS A 50 16.69 -6.65 -0.13
C LYS A 50 17.51 -5.36 0.03
N SER A 51 17.06 -4.46 0.92
CA SER A 51 17.74 -3.17 1.16
C SER A 51 19.12 -3.36 1.78
N VAL A 52 19.33 -4.39 2.62
CA VAL A 52 20.65 -4.71 3.17
C VAL A 52 21.63 -5.11 2.07
N THR A 53 21.16 -5.89 1.08
CA THR A 53 21.97 -6.26 -0.09
C THR A 53 22.40 -5.02 -0.88
N SER A 54 21.48 -4.09 -1.17
CA SER A 54 21.81 -2.87 -1.91
C SER A 54 22.73 -1.91 -1.13
N LEU A 55 22.51 -1.77 0.18
CA LEU A 55 23.37 -0.96 1.05
C LEU A 55 24.79 -1.54 1.15
N ALA A 56 24.95 -2.87 1.06
CA ALA A 56 26.26 -3.51 1.02
C ALA A 56 27.04 -3.13 -0.25
N LEU A 57 26.36 -3.12 -1.42
CA LEU A 57 26.97 -2.72 -2.70
C LEU A 57 27.47 -1.29 -2.65
N MET A 58 26.76 -0.42 -1.91
CA MET A 58 27.13 0.96 -1.70
C MET A 58 28.13 1.17 -0.55
N GLY A 59 28.51 0.12 0.19
CA GLY A 59 29.33 0.26 1.40
C GLY A 59 28.68 1.13 2.49
N LEU A 60 27.33 1.16 2.56
CA LEU A 60 26.57 2.01 3.48
C LEU A 60 26.07 1.25 4.71
N ILE A 61 26.45 -0.02 4.88
CA ILE A 61 26.13 -0.76 6.09
C ILE A 61 26.95 -0.17 7.26
N GLN A 62 26.25 0.21 8.31
CA GLN A 62 26.89 0.68 9.54
C GLN A 62 27.63 -0.50 10.22
N MET A 63 28.93 -0.42 10.33
CA MET A 63 29.80 -1.43 10.95
C MET A 63 30.53 -0.85 12.16
N PRO A 64 30.27 -1.29 13.42
CA PRO A 64 29.22 -2.16 13.90
C PRO A 64 27.83 -1.50 13.90
N PRO A 65 26.66 -2.20 14.04
CA PRO A 65 26.53 -3.64 14.40
C PRO A 65 26.55 -4.60 13.21
N GLY A 66 26.56 -4.12 11.95
CA GLY A 66 26.63 -4.96 10.76
C GLY A 66 28.03 -5.52 10.52
N ARG A 67 28.11 -6.66 9.86
CA ARG A 67 29.36 -7.29 9.44
C ARG A 67 29.15 -8.05 8.13
N VAL A 68 29.96 -7.78 7.11
CA VAL A 68 30.08 -8.65 5.93
C VAL A 68 30.95 -9.85 6.31
N THR A 69 30.34 -11.03 6.33
CA THR A 69 30.99 -12.27 6.78
C THR A 69 31.71 -12.97 5.63
N THR A 70 31.04 -13.08 4.48
CA THR A 70 31.59 -13.63 3.24
C THR A 70 31.06 -12.89 2.03
N GLY A 71 31.66 -13.06 0.89
CA GLY A 71 31.19 -12.57 -0.40
C GLY A 71 32.22 -11.81 -1.18
N GLN A 72 31.91 -11.63 -2.46
CA GLN A 72 32.66 -10.82 -3.41
C GLN A 72 31.68 -10.07 -4.31
N THR A 73 31.98 -8.78 -4.59
CA THR A 73 31.17 -7.94 -5.45
C THR A 73 32.04 -7.32 -6.53
N ARG A 74 32.16 -7.99 -7.68
CA ARG A 74 32.97 -7.48 -8.82
C ARG A 74 32.14 -6.49 -9.62
N PHE A 75 32.66 -5.31 -9.75
CA PHE A 75 32.10 -4.21 -10.54
C PHE A 75 33.09 -3.77 -11.61
N GLN A 76 32.61 -3.57 -12.84
CA GLN A 76 33.37 -3.04 -13.96
C GLN A 76 33.31 -1.50 -13.92
N SER A 77 34.20 -0.88 -13.14
CA SER A 77 34.31 0.57 -13.03
C SER A 77 35.00 1.14 -14.27
N GLU A 78 34.51 2.26 -14.78
CA GLU A 78 35.15 2.99 -15.88
C GLU A 78 36.45 3.67 -15.44
N GLU A 79 36.49 4.12 -14.18
CA GLU A 79 37.65 4.82 -13.62
C GLU A 79 38.68 3.86 -13.00
N LEU A 80 38.23 2.81 -12.29
CA LEU A 80 39.09 1.95 -11.48
C LEU A 80 39.37 0.56 -12.12
N GLY A 81 38.71 0.24 -13.24
CA GLY A 81 38.76 -1.10 -13.85
C GLY A 81 37.89 -2.11 -13.08
N GLU A 82 38.23 -3.39 -13.14
CA GLU A 82 37.51 -4.41 -12.36
C GLU A 82 37.89 -4.33 -10.88
N VAL A 83 36.90 -4.03 -10.03
CA VAL A 83 37.08 -3.86 -8.58
C VAL A 83 36.10 -4.70 -7.76
N ASP A 84 36.49 -5.04 -6.53
CA ASP A 84 35.60 -5.63 -5.53
C ASP A 84 35.08 -4.51 -4.61
N LEU A 85 33.79 -4.16 -4.75
CA LEU A 85 33.19 -3.05 -4.00
C LEU A 85 33.29 -3.22 -2.48
N LEU A 86 33.32 -4.47 -1.97
CA LEU A 86 33.44 -4.73 -0.53
C LEU A 86 34.84 -4.47 0.02
N LYS A 87 35.84 -4.28 -0.85
CA LYS A 87 37.25 -4.08 -0.48
C LYS A 87 37.77 -2.69 -0.80
N LEU A 88 36.95 -1.85 -1.41
CA LEU A 88 37.35 -0.47 -1.71
C LEU A 88 37.54 0.34 -0.45
N SER A 89 38.55 1.20 -0.45
CA SER A 89 38.71 2.23 0.58
C SER A 89 37.60 3.28 0.49
N ASP A 90 37.37 4.02 1.59
CA ASP A 90 36.37 5.11 1.59
C ASP A 90 36.62 6.16 0.51
N GLU A 91 37.89 6.43 0.18
CA GLU A 91 38.24 7.36 -0.90
C GLU A 91 37.82 6.81 -2.27
N GLN A 92 38.07 5.53 -2.54
CA GLN A 92 37.65 4.87 -3.78
C GLN A 92 36.13 4.76 -3.87
N LEU A 93 35.45 4.42 -2.75
CA LEU A 93 33.99 4.39 -2.69
C LEU A 93 33.36 5.75 -2.99
N ARG A 94 33.99 6.87 -2.56
CA ARG A 94 33.49 8.23 -2.89
C ARG A 94 33.56 8.54 -4.38
N ARG A 95 34.51 7.98 -5.13
CA ARG A 95 34.60 8.14 -6.60
C ARG A 95 33.50 7.35 -7.30
N VAL A 96 33.13 6.17 -6.77
CA VAL A 96 32.09 5.32 -7.34
C VAL A 96 30.68 5.81 -6.98
N ARG A 97 30.45 6.18 -5.70
CA ARG A 97 29.14 6.61 -5.18
C ARG A 97 28.73 7.94 -5.81
N GLY A 98 27.50 7.97 -6.37
CA GLY A 98 26.92 9.14 -7.00
C GLY A 98 27.44 9.41 -8.42
N ASN A 99 28.57 8.81 -8.80
CA ASN A 99 29.16 8.90 -10.13
C ASN A 99 28.79 7.67 -10.98
N GLU A 100 29.36 6.49 -10.67
CA GLU A 100 29.14 5.26 -11.43
C GLU A 100 28.00 4.40 -10.87
N ILE A 101 27.79 4.43 -9.55
CA ILE A 101 26.67 3.78 -8.86
C ILE A 101 25.90 4.81 -8.06
N SER A 102 24.66 5.05 -8.42
CA SER A 102 23.74 5.94 -7.70
C SER A 102 22.62 5.18 -7.03
N MET A 103 22.02 5.78 -5.99
CA MET A 103 20.93 5.16 -5.24
C MET A 103 19.79 6.13 -4.97
N ILE A 104 18.56 5.66 -5.20
CA ILE A 104 17.30 6.27 -4.73
C ILE A 104 16.90 5.51 -3.49
N PHE A 105 16.82 6.21 -2.35
CA PHE A 105 16.47 5.62 -1.05
C PHE A 105 14.95 5.52 -0.86
N GLN A 106 14.52 4.63 0.01
CA GLN A 106 13.12 4.26 0.26
C GLN A 106 12.24 5.45 0.70
N GLU A 107 12.78 6.41 1.47
CA GLU A 107 12.02 7.54 1.99
C GLU A 107 12.43 8.87 1.34
N PRO A 108 11.64 9.42 0.40
CA PRO A 108 11.96 10.72 -0.21
C PRO A 108 11.90 11.89 0.76
N MET A 109 11.17 11.74 1.87
CA MET A 109 11.02 12.82 2.86
C MET A 109 12.29 13.03 3.69
N THR A 110 13.08 11.99 3.91
CA THR A 110 14.32 12.01 4.70
C THR A 110 15.57 12.13 3.83
N SER A 111 15.47 11.83 2.53
CA SER A 111 16.60 11.80 1.59
C SER A 111 17.04 13.20 1.13
N LEU A 112 16.11 14.16 1.07
CA LEU A 112 16.44 15.56 0.73
C LEU A 112 16.65 16.37 2.00
N ASN A 113 17.77 17.12 2.06
CA ASN A 113 18.06 18.01 3.17
C ASN A 113 17.08 19.21 3.17
N PRO A 114 16.24 19.38 4.22
CA PRO A 114 15.18 20.39 4.24
C PRO A 114 15.71 21.84 4.30
N VAL A 115 16.97 22.06 4.68
CA VAL A 115 17.57 23.41 4.80
C VAL A 115 18.33 23.84 3.55
N HIS A 116 18.42 22.99 2.52
CA HIS A 116 19.01 23.33 1.22
C HIS A 116 17.92 23.32 0.13
N THR A 117 18.07 24.18 -0.88
CA THR A 117 17.18 24.16 -2.04
C THR A 117 17.36 22.88 -2.85
N CYS A 118 16.32 22.48 -3.58
CA CYS A 118 16.39 21.29 -4.43
C CYS A 118 17.50 21.37 -5.48
N GLY A 119 17.68 22.55 -6.09
CA GLY A 119 18.76 22.77 -7.06
C GLY A 119 20.15 22.69 -6.45
N ALA A 120 20.34 23.25 -5.25
CA ALA A 120 21.66 23.23 -4.59
C ALA A 120 22.16 21.80 -4.33
N GLN A 121 21.27 20.88 -3.98
CA GLN A 121 21.61 19.48 -3.71
C GLN A 121 22.03 18.71 -4.97
N VAL A 122 21.39 18.98 -6.12
CA VAL A 122 21.80 18.39 -7.41
C VAL A 122 23.10 19.02 -7.91
N VAL A 123 23.27 20.34 -7.76
CA VAL A 123 24.54 21.04 -8.08
C VAL A 123 25.70 20.49 -7.27
N GLU A 124 25.49 20.15 -6.00
CA GLU A 124 26.51 19.52 -5.14
C GLU A 124 27.01 18.21 -5.75
N ALA A 125 26.09 17.31 -6.14
CA ALA A 125 26.44 16.04 -6.76
C ALA A 125 27.25 16.24 -8.07
N LEU A 126 26.83 17.16 -8.93
CA LEU A 126 27.54 17.47 -10.17
C LEU A 126 28.95 18.03 -9.91
N ARG A 127 29.12 18.94 -8.93
CA ARG A 127 30.42 19.53 -8.60
C ARG A 127 31.41 18.53 -8.01
N LEU A 128 30.92 17.52 -7.30
CA LEU A 128 31.78 16.47 -6.73
C LEU A 128 32.38 15.56 -7.79
N HIS A 129 31.64 15.32 -8.89
CA HIS A 129 31.98 14.28 -9.85
C HIS A 129 32.25 14.77 -11.27
N THR A 130 32.07 16.07 -11.54
CA THR A 130 32.32 16.64 -12.88
C THR A 130 33.21 17.89 -12.80
N SER A 131 33.85 18.23 -13.92
CA SER A 131 34.65 19.43 -14.06
C SER A 131 33.87 20.67 -14.53
N LEU A 132 32.51 20.62 -14.47
CA LEU A 132 31.64 21.70 -14.91
C LEU A 132 31.81 22.97 -14.05
N SER A 133 31.80 24.13 -14.69
CA SER A 133 31.76 25.41 -14.00
C SER A 133 30.44 25.61 -13.24
N SER A 134 30.42 26.56 -12.31
CA SER A 134 29.23 26.86 -11.51
C SER A 134 27.99 27.21 -12.37
N LYS A 135 28.19 27.89 -13.50
CA LYS A 135 27.10 28.26 -14.42
C LYS A 135 26.61 27.05 -15.23
N GLU A 136 27.51 26.17 -15.62
CA GLU A 136 27.18 24.94 -16.35
C GLU A 136 26.46 23.94 -15.46
N THR A 137 26.87 23.79 -14.18
CA THR A 137 26.16 22.91 -13.23
C THR A 137 24.74 23.40 -12.94
N GLU A 138 24.50 24.72 -12.85
CA GLU A 138 23.16 25.29 -12.72
C GLU A 138 22.29 24.97 -13.95
N ALA A 139 22.81 25.24 -15.16
CA ALA A 139 22.13 24.97 -16.41
C ALA A 139 21.79 23.48 -16.55
N ARG A 140 22.76 22.60 -16.27
CA ARG A 140 22.57 21.13 -16.31
C ARG A 140 21.52 20.66 -15.29
N THR A 141 21.50 21.23 -14.09
CA THR A 141 20.50 20.92 -13.07
C THR A 141 19.08 21.28 -13.54
N ILE A 142 18.91 22.45 -14.16
CA ILE A 142 17.60 22.86 -14.71
C ILE A 142 17.17 21.93 -15.85
N GLU A 143 18.10 21.52 -16.72
CA GLU A 143 17.87 20.54 -17.78
C GLU A 143 17.43 19.18 -17.20
N LEU A 144 18.12 18.67 -16.17
CA LEU A 144 17.74 17.43 -15.47
C LEU A 144 16.35 17.53 -14.85
N PHE A 145 15.98 18.68 -14.28
CA PHE A 145 14.62 18.90 -13.75
C PHE A 145 13.58 18.93 -14.87
N ALA A 146 13.92 19.47 -16.04
CA ALA A 146 13.03 19.41 -17.20
C ALA A 146 12.86 17.98 -17.71
N THR A 147 13.94 17.22 -17.82
CA THR A 147 13.95 15.80 -18.19
C THR A 147 13.13 14.96 -17.19
N ALA A 148 13.26 15.26 -15.88
CA ALA A 148 12.44 14.66 -14.83
C ALA A 148 10.98 15.18 -14.81
N GLN A 149 10.57 15.94 -15.85
CA GLN A 149 9.20 16.48 -16.01
C GLN A 149 8.72 17.29 -14.78
N LEU A 150 9.63 17.99 -14.11
CA LEU A 150 9.27 18.91 -13.02
C LEU A 150 8.63 20.19 -13.60
N PRO A 151 7.50 20.65 -13.07
CA PRO A 151 6.86 21.87 -13.55
C PRO A 151 7.68 23.09 -13.17
N ARG A 152 7.97 23.97 -14.13
CA ARG A 152 8.77 25.21 -13.92
C ARG A 152 10.12 24.90 -13.25
N PRO A 153 11.06 24.23 -13.95
CA PRO A 153 12.34 23.77 -13.41
C PRO A 153 13.12 24.85 -12.65
N GLU A 154 13.12 26.10 -13.14
CA GLU A 154 13.81 27.23 -12.53
C GLU A 154 13.22 27.61 -11.16
N LYS A 155 11.91 27.39 -10.95
CA LYS A 155 11.28 27.60 -9.65
C LYS A 155 11.64 26.48 -8.69
N ILE A 156 11.58 25.24 -9.15
CA ILE A 156 11.97 24.06 -8.35
C ILE A 156 13.44 24.14 -7.95
N PHE A 157 14.31 24.65 -8.83
CA PHE A 157 15.72 24.87 -8.51
C PHE A 157 15.92 25.72 -7.25
N LYS A 158 15.10 26.75 -7.07
CA LYS A 158 15.14 27.67 -5.92
C LYS A 158 14.23 27.25 -4.75
N ALA A 159 13.39 26.25 -4.93
CA ALA A 159 12.47 25.80 -3.92
C ALA A 159 13.13 24.88 -2.89
N TYR A 160 12.65 24.94 -1.66
CA TYR A 160 13.02 23.99 -0.61
C TYR A 160 12.15 22.72 -0.68
N PRO A 161 12.65 21.59 -0.16
CA PRO A 161 11.89 20.34 -0.19
C PRO A 161 10.47 20.43 0.43
N HIS A 162 10.27 21.24 1.45
CA HIS A 162 8.97 21.43 2.09
C HIS A 162 7.96 22.25 1.26
N GLU A 163 8.41 22.95 0.21
CA GLU A 163 7.58 23.79 -0.67
C GLU A 163 7.03 23.01 -1.87
N ILE A 164 7.46 21.76 -2.08
CA ILE A 164 7.10 20.92 -3.22
C ILE A 164 6.35 19.66 -2.77
N SER A 165 5.54 19.08 -3.67
CA SER A 165 4.76 17.86 -3.40
C SER A 165 5.65 16.61 -3.29
N GLY A 166 5.13 15.52 -2.69
CA GLY A 166 5.82 14.24 -2.57
C GLY A 166 6.32 13.70 -3.92
N GLY A 167 5.47 13.68 -4.94
CA GLY A 167 5.88 13.26 -6.29
C GLY A 167 6.90 14.19 -6.95
N GLN A 168 6.91 15.49 -6.62
CA GLN A 168 7.97 16.41 -7.08
C GLN A 168 9.29 16.15 -6.36
N LYS A 169 9.28 15.87 -5.04
CA LYS A 169 10.48 15.46 -4.29
C LYS A 169 11.12 14.22 -4.90
N GLN A 170 10.29 13.22 -5.22
CA GLN A 170 10.75 11.98 -5.84
C GLN A 170 11.46 12.25 -7.19
N ARG A 171 10.86 13.12 -8.04
CA ARG A 171 11.48 13.48 -9.33
C ARG A 171 12.79 14.27 -9.16
N VAL A 172 12.89 15.11 -8.12
CA VAL A 172 14.16 15.75 -7.75
C VAL A 172 15.21 14.71 -7.36
N MET A 173 14.83 13.69 -6.58
CA MET A 173 15.74 12.60 -6.20
C MET A 173 16.19 11.77 -7.41
N ILE A 174 15.29 11.46 -8.34
CA ILE A 174 15.67 10.78 -9.59
C ILE A 174 16.63 11.65 -10.40
N ALA A 175 16.34 12.95 -10.57
CA ALA A 175 17.22 13.87 -11.26
C ALA A 175 18.60 13.93 -10.60
N MET A 176 18.66 13.93 -9.27
CA MET A 176 19.91 13.90 -8.50
C MET A 176 20.67 12.59 -8.70
N ALA A 177 19.98 11.45 -8.62
CA ALA A 177 20.60 10.14 -8.80
C ALA A 177 21.13 9.93 -10.22
N MET A 178 20.49 10.52 -11.23
CA MET A 178 20.89 10.43 -12.64
C MET A 178 21.82 11.55 -13.10
N ALA A 179 22.21 12.49 -12.19
CA ALA A 179 22.96 13.69 -12.55
C ALA A 179 24.28 13.40 -13.26
N CYS A 180 24.99 12.37 -12.81
CA CYS A 180 26.30 11.95 -13.35
C CYS A 180 26.21 10.81 -14.38
N ASN A 181 25.02 10.46 -14.90
CA ASN A 181 24.78 9.35 -15.83
C ASN A 181 25.37 8.03 -15.33
N PRO A 182 24.93 7.51 -14.17
CA PRO A 182 25.54 6.35 -13.54
C PRO A 182 25.43 5.09 -14.39
N ALA A 183 26.43 4.21 -14.29
CA ALA A 183 26.40 2.90 -14.91
C ALA A 183 25.34 1.98 -14.24
N ILE A 184 25.15 2.13 -12.90
CA ILE A 184 24.13 1.42 -12.12
C ILE A 184 23.28 2.42 -11.33
N LEU A 185 21.96 2.29 -11.45
CA LEU A 185 20.99 2.94 -10.57
C LEU A 185 20.37 1.89 -9.64
N ILE A 186 20.58 2.02 -8.34
CA ILE A 186 19.88 1.25 -7.33
C ILE A 186 18.64 2.04 -6.91
N ALA A 187 17.45 1.46 -7.12
CA ALA A 187 16.18 2.07 -6.77
C ALA A 187 15.51 1.24 -5.66
N ASP A 188 15.67 1.68 -4.40
CA ASP A 188 15.12 0.98 -3.23
C ASP A 188 13.73 1.51 -2.90
N GLU A 189 12.71 0.76 -3.31
CA GLU A 189 11.28 1.09 -3.18
C GLU A 189 10.93 2.52 -3.66
N PRO A 190 11.33 2.92 -4.86
CA PRO A 190 11.25 4.32 -5.30
C PRO A 190 9.82 4.83 -5.50
N THR A 191 8.83 3.96 -5.49
CA THR A 191 7.40 4.28 -5.74
C THR A 191 6.51 4.05 -4.52
N THR A 192 7.07 3.65 -3.38
CA THR A 192 6.31 3.44 -2.14
C THR A 192 5.63 4.74 -1.70
N ALA A 193 4.37 4.65 -1.28
CA ALA A 193 3.50 5.77 -0.87
C ALA A 193 3.14 6.77 -2.00
N LEU A 194 3.35 6.42 -3.27
CA LEU A 194 2.84 7.17 -4.41
C LEU A 194 1.47 6.63 -4.85
N ASP A 195 0.63 7.52 -5.38
CA ASP A 195 -0.58 7.08 -6.07
C ASP A 195 -0.26 6.44 -7.42
N VAL A 196 -1.19 5.63 -7.92
CA VAL A 196 -1.00 4.78 -9.11
C VAL A 196 -0.60 5.59 -10.34
N THR A 197 -1.15 6.81 -10.50
CA THR A 197 -0.86 7.65 -11.68
C THR A 197 0.53 8.28 -11.61
N VAL A 198 0.96 8.71 -10.41
CA VAL A 198 2.33 9.21 -10.18
C VAL A 198 3.33 8.07 -10.29
N GLN A 199 3.02 6.89 -9.74
CA GLN A 199 3.84 5.68 -9.85
C GLN A 199 4.11 5.33 -11.34
N ALA A 200 3.07 5.20 -12.17
CA ALA A 200 3.23 4.87 -13.59
C ALA A 200 4.15 5.86 -14.32
N ARG A 201 3.99 7.17 -14.08
CA ARG A 201 4.86 8.21 -14.66
C ARG A 201 6.30 8.12 -14.18
N MET A 202 6.51 7.71 -12.92
CA MET A 202 7.85 7.55 -12.33
C MET A 202 8.57 6.34 -12.93
N LEU A 203 7.86 5.23 -13.10
CA LEU A 203 8.39 4.02 -13.74
C LEU A 203 8.80 4.30 -15.18
N GLN A 204 7.95 5.01 -15.93
CA GLN A 204 8.29 5.44 -17.30
C GLN A 204 9.52 6.35 -17.32
N LEU A 205 9.63 7.33 -16.41
CA LEU A 205 10.79 8.21 -16.31
C LEU A 205 12.08 7.42 -16.05
N ILE A 206 12.06 6.48 -15.11
CA ILE A 206 13.22 5.64 -14.80
C ILE A 206 13.62 4.81 -16.04
N ASP A 207 12.64 4.22 -16.74
CA ASP A 207 12.90 3.42 -17.94
C ASP A 207 13.44 4.28 -19.11
N ASP A 208 12.89 5.47 -19.33
CA ASP A 208 13.38 6.42 -20.34
C ASP A 208 14.84 6.81 -20.06
N LEU A 209 15.17 7.18 -18.82
CA LEU A 209 16.52 7.54 -18.42
C LEU A 209 17.50 6.36 -18.49
N ARG A 210 17.04 5.16 -18.10
CA ARG A 210 17.82 3.92 -18.25
C ARG A 210 18.23 3.68 -19.70
N ARG A 211 17.29 3.83 -20.64
CA ARG A 211 17.54 3.63 -22.08
C ARG A 211 18.47 4.68 -22.65
N GLN A 212 18.24 5.96 -22.33
CA GLN A 212 19.05 7.07 -22.84
C GLN A 212 20.52 6.94 -22.47
N ASN A 213 20.80 6.46 -21.24
CA ASN A 213 22.16 6.40 -20.70
C ASN A 213 22.75 4.98 -20.69
N ASN A 214 22.02 3.96 -21.16
CA ASN A 214 22.36 2.54 -21.04
C ASN A 214 22.72 2.14 -19.60
N THR A 215 22.02 2.73 -18.62
CA THR A 215 22.15 2.48 -17.19
C THR A 215 21.56 1.12 -16.83
N ALA A 216 22.25 0.32 -16.02
CA ALA A 216 21.67 -0.87 -15.41
C ALA A 216 20.84 -0.46 -14.18
N VAL A 217 19.66 -1.06 -13.98
CA VAL A 217 18.78 -0.73 -12.86
C VAL A 217 18.63 -1.95 -11.93
N LEU A 218 19.01 -1.78 -10.66
CA LEU A 218 18.68 -2.72 -9.60
C LEU A 218 17.44 -2.18 -8.88
N PHE A 219 16.27 -2.74 -9.18
CA PHE A 219 14.98 -2.23 -8.72
C PHE A 219 14.44 -3.07 -7.56
N ILE A 220 14.37 -2.51 -6.37
CA ILE A 220 13.86 -3.19 -5.17
C ILE A 220 12.42 -2.75 -4.95
N THR A 221 11.52 -3.72 -4.82
CA THR A 221 10.11 -3.48 -4.53
C THR A 221 9.44 -4.71 -3.93
N HIS A 222 8.34 -4.50 -3.23
CA HIS A 222 7.41 -5.55 -2.83
C HIS A 222 6.20 -5.66 -3.78
N ASP A 223 6.03 -4.71 -4.74
CA ASP A 223 4.93 -4.71 -5.70
C ASP A 223 5.29 -5.47 -6.98
N LEU A 224 4.75 -6.68 -7.11
CA LEU A 224 4.95 -7.53 -8.29
C LEU A 224 4.32 -6.96 -9.57
N GLY A 225 3.30 -6.09 -9.47
CA GLY A 225 2.74 -5.42 -10.64
C GLY A 225 3.73 -4.45 -11.27
N VAL A 226 4.44 -3.70 -10.42
CA VAL A 226 5.55 -2.84 -10.85
C VAL A 226 6.64 -3.66 -11.54
N VAL A 227 7.00 -4.81 -10.96
CA VAL A 227 8.01 -5.71 -11.54
C VAL A 227 7.60 -6.21 -12.92
N ALA A 228 6.33 -6.61 -13.08
CA ALA A 228 5.79 -7.07 -14.36
C ALA A 228 5.92 -6.02 -15.47
N GLU A 229 5.86 -4.73 -15.10
CA GLU A 229 5.90 -3.61 -16.05
C GLU A 229 7.32 -3.24 -16.49
N ILE A 230 8.30 -3.22 -15.55
CA ILE A 230 9.62 -2.63 -15.82
C ILE A 230 10.78 -3.61 -15.86
N ALA A 231 10.68 -4.79 -15.22
CA ALA A 231 11.83 -5.65 -15.06
C ALA A 231 12.04 -6.60 -16.25
N ASP A 232 13.28 -6.92 -16.51
CA ASP A 232 13.70 -7.97 -17.47
C ASP A 232 13.87 -9.30 -16.76
N ARG A 233 14.52 -9.26 -15.58
CA ARG A 233 14.71 -10.41 -14.70
C ARG A 233 14.29 -10.09 -13.27
N ILE A 234 13.95 -11.13 -12.53
CA ILE A 234 13.52 -11.05 -11.15
C ILE A 234 14.37 -11.97 -10.27
N LEU A 235 14.68 -11.49 -9.08
CA LEU A 235 15.34 -12.20 -7.99
C LEU A 235 14.38 -12.20 -6.80
N VAL A 236 13.90 -13.36 -6.39
CA VAL A 236 12.98 -13.53 -5.26
C VAL A 236 13.78 -13.86 -4.02
N MET A 237 13.68 -12.99 -2.99
CA MET A 237 14.37 -13.16 -1.72
C MET A 237 13.41 -13.54 -0.59
N TYR A 238 13.81 -14.53 0.20
CA TYR A 238 13.10 -14.96 1.40
C TYR A 238 14.08 -15.27 2.53
N ARG A 239 13.89 -14.65 3.71
CA ARG A 239 14.73 -14.84 4.91
C ARG A 239 16.24 -14.76 4.61
N GLY A 240 16.64 -13.75 3.85
CA GLY A 240 18.04 -13.48 3.51
C GLY A 240 18.60 -14.30 2.35
N LYS A 241 17.86 -15.23 1.75
CA LYS A 241 18.30 -16.09 0.67
C LYS A 241 17.60 -15.76 -0.64
N VAL A 242 18.27 -15.99 -1.76
CA VAL A 242 17.63 -16.07 -3.08
C VAL A 242 16.97 -17.44 -3.19
N VAL A 243 15.66 -17.46 -3.35
CA VAL A 243 14.87 -18.70 -3.45
C VAL A 243 14.50 -19.03 -4.89
N GLU A 244 14.39 -18.01 -5.75
CA GLU A 244 14.11 -18.19 -7.17
C GLU A 244 14.62 -16.98 -7.96
N GLN A 245 15.10 -17.20 -9.19
CA GLN A 245 15.51 -16.14 -10.12
C GLN A 245 15.28 -16.58 -11.57
N GLY A 246 14.94 -15.64 -12.43
CA GLY A 246 14.68 -15.92 -13.85
C GLY A 246 14.17 -14.71 -14.62
N LEU A 247 13.75 -14.93 -15.86
CA LEU A 247 13.03 -13.94 -16.64
C LEU A 247 11.67 -13.66 -15.98
N VAL A 248 11.24 -12.41 -15.99
CA VAL A 248 9.96 -12.01 -15.38
C VAL A 248 8.81 -12.87 -15.89
N LEU A 249 8.70 -13.07 -17.21
CA LEU A 249 7.63 -13.86 -17.79
C LEU A 249 7.62 -15.31 -17.27
N ASP A 250 8.78 -15.95 -17.13
CA ASP A 250 8.89 -17.32 -16.66
C ASP A 250 8.44 -17.47 -15.21
N ILE A 251 8.90 -16.55 -14.34
CA ILE A 251 8.51 -16.53 -12.92
C ILE A 251 7.00 -16.27 -12.74
N PHE A 252 6.41 -15.40 -13.57
CA PHE A 252 4.97 -15.11 -13.48
C PHE A 252 4.08 -16.23 -14.05
N THR A 253 4.57 -16.96 -15.05
CA THR A 253 3.80 -18.04 -15.70
C THR A 253 4.02 -19.42 -15.07
N ASN A 254 5.21 -19.68 -14.57
CA ASN A 254 5.60 -21.00 -14.06
C ASN A 254 6.55 -20.90 -12.85
N PRO A 255 6.11 -20.26 -11.73
CA PRO A 255 6.92 -20.18 -10.52
C PRO A 255 7.20 -21.57 -9.97
N GLN A 256 8.44 -21.84 -9.58
CA GLN A 256 8.85 -23.16 -9.07
C GLN A 256 8.81 -23.20 -7.54
N HIS A 257 9.33 -22.15 -6.89
CA HIS A 257 9.43 -22.14 -5.43
C HIS A 257 8.07 -21.84 -4.76
N PRO A 258 7.65 -22.58 -3.70
CA PRO A 258 6.36 -22.38 -3.02
C PRO A 258 6.14 -20.96 -2.52
N TYR A 259 7.20 -20.31 -2.03
CA TYR A 259 7.14 -18.91 -1.62
C TYR A 259 6.75 -17.98 -2.78
N THR A 260 7.34 -18.16 -3.95
CA THR A 260 7.03 -17.37 -5.15
C THR A 260 5.58 -17.59 -5.59
N LYS A 261 5.11 -18.86 -5.58
CA LYS A 261 3.72 -19.21 -5.84
C LYS A 261 2.77 -18.47 -4.90
N GLY A 262 3.07 -18.52 -3.59
CA GLY A 262 2.31 -17.81 -2.56
C GLY A 262 2.32 -16.31 -2.75
N LEU A 263 3.48 -15.72 -3.01
CA LEU A 263 3.64 -14.28 -3.19
C LEU A 263 2.82 -13.75 -4.39
N LEU A 264 2.83 -14.48 -5.51
CA LEU A 264 2.03 -14.16 -6.70
C LEU A 264 0.51 -14.34 -6.46
N ALA A 265 0.13 -15.34 -5.66
CA ALA A 265 -1.27 -15.64 -5.36
C ALA A 265 -1.90 -14.67 -4.33
N CYS A 266 -1.10 -14.09 -3.43
CA CYS A 266 -1.58 -13.19 -2.37
C CYS A 266 -2.17 -11.87 -2.89
N ARG A 267 -1.89 -11.49 -4.14
CA ARG A 267 -2.32 -10.21 -4.71
C ARG A 267 -3.82 -10.19 -4.99
N PRO A 268 -4.53 -9.12 -4.60
CA PRO A 268 -5.90 -8.92 -5.05
C PRO A 268 -5.92 -8.73 -6.57
N LYS A 269 -6.57 -9.64 -7.30
CA LYS A 269 -6.76 -9.53 -8.75
C LYS A 269 -8.09 -8.86 -9.07
N LEU A 270 -8.15 -8.06 -10.13
CA LEU A 270 -9.37 -7.39 -10.56
C LEU A 270 -10.47 -8.38 -10.99
N SER A 271 -10.07 -9.57 -11.48
CA SER A 271 -10.95 -10.62 -12.00
C SER A 271 -11.55 -11.54 -10.93
N VAL A 272 -11.00 -11.57 -9.71
CA VAL A 272 -11.43 -12.51 -8.64
C VAL A 272 -12.50 -11.86 -7.78
N GLY A 273 -13.61 -12.59 -7.55
CA GLY A 273 -14.68 -12.17 -6.63
C GLY A 273 -14.22 -12.11 -5.16
N LYS A 274 -15.13 -11.74 -4.23
CA LYS A 274 -14.87 -11.50 -2.79
C LYS A 274 -14.57 -12.79 -1.98
N GLN A 275 -13.76 -13.69 -2.51
CA GLN A 275 -13.28 -14.86 -1.77
C GLN A 275 -12.09 -14.49 -0.89
N ARG A 276 -11.73 -15.36 0.06
CA ARG A 276 -10.51 -15.22 0.86
C ARG A 276 -9.28 -15.14 -0.07
N LEU A 277 -8.44 -14.14 0.12
CA LEU A 277 -7.15 -14.09 -0.58
C LEU A 277 -6.26 -15.23 -0.08
N PRO A 278 -5.57 -15.95 -0.96
CA PRO A 278 -4.52 -16.85 -0.56
C PRO A 278 -3.44 -16.10 0.23
N VAL A 279 -2.77 -16.78 1.14
CA VAL A 279 -1.62 -16.24 1.87
C VAL A 279 -0.42 -17.18 1.70
N VAL A 280 0.79 -16.69 1.87
CA VAL A 280 2.03 -17.50 1.69
C VAL A 280 1.99 -18.78 2.52
N ALA A 281 1.42 -18.74 3.73
CA ALA A 281 1.24 -19.90 4.59
C ALA A 281 0.30 -20.99 4.02
N ASP A 282 -0.47 -20.71 2.99
CA ASP A 282 -1.30 -21.71 2.31
C ASP A 282 -0.47 -22.57 1.33
N PHE A 283 0.73 -22.12 0.95
CA PHE A 283 1.62 -22.78 -0.02
C PHE A 283 2.82 -23.47 0.61
N MET A 284 3.19 -23.09 1.83
CA MET A 284 4.37 -23.61 2.50
C MET A 284 4.19 -23.71 4.00
N ALA A 285 4.71 -24.79 4.59
CA ALA A 285 4.84 -24.94 6.04
C ALA A 285 6.31 -25.12 6.41
N GLU A 286 6.64 -24.76 7.63
CA GLU A 286 7.93 -24.99 8.24
C GLU A 286 7.83 -26.29 9.06
N ASP A 287 8.68 -27.25 8.79
CA ASP A 287 8.75 -28.48 9.58
C ASP A 287 9.47 -28.23 10.93
N ALA A 288 9.50 -29.24 11.79
CA ALA A 288 10.15 -29.17 13.10
C ALA A 288 11.67 -28.88 13.03
N SER A 289 12.30 -29.05 11.87
CA SER A 289 13.72 -28.75 11.61
C SER A 289 13.95 -27.35 11.04
N GLY A 290 12.88 -26.58 10.77
CA GLY A 290 12.96 -25.27 10.13
C GLY A 290 13.08 -25.36 8.60
N GLN A 291 12.92 -26.55 8.00
CA GLN A 291 12.91 -26.72 6.56
C GLN A 291 11.53 -26.41 5.99
N LEU A 292 11.51 -25.64 4.91
CA LEU A 292 10.28 -25.27 4.21
C LEU A 292 9.81 -26.41 3.33
N THR A 293 8.57 -26.86 3.55
CA THR A 293 7.93 -27.89 2.74
C THR A 293 6.76 -27.29 1.98
N GLU A 294 6.60 -27.70 0.72
CA GLU A 294 5.44 -27.31 -0.09
C GLU A 294 4.17 -27.99 0.47
N ILE A 295 3.15 -27.20 0.73
CA ILE A 295 1.80 -27.70 0.98
C ILE A 295 1.09 -27.68 -0.37
N SER A 296 0.56 -28.83 -0.79
CA SER A 296 -0.37 -28.86 -1.92
C SER A 296 -1.65 -28.11 -1.50
N ALA A 297 -1.68 -26.81 -1.75
CA ALA A 297 -2.90 -26.03 -1.54
C ALA A 297 -4.00 -26.62 -2.43
N PRO A 298 -5.22 -26.81 -1.92
CA PRO A 298 -6.35 -27.06 -2.79
C PRO A 298 -6.46 -25.84 -3.71
N VAL A 299 -6.23 -26.06 -5.00
CA VAL A 299 -6.49 -25.06 -6.04
C VAL A 299 -7.97 -24.69 -5.87
N PRO A 300 -8.33 -23.42 -5.64
CA PRO A 300 -9.73 -23.03 -5.71
C PRO A 300 -10.17 -23.33 -7.14
N GLU A 301 -11.01 -24.34 -7.33
CA GLU A 301 -11.64 -24.61 -8.61
C GLU A 301 -12.32 -23.32 -9.06
N ALA A 302 -12.00 -22.88 -10.27
CA ALA A 302 -12.73 -21.82 -10.92
C ALA A 302 -14.22 -22.22 -10.90
N PRO A 303 -15.13 -21.35 -10.46
CA PRO A 303 -16.54 -21.69 -10.50
C PRO A 303 -16.93 -21.91 -11.95
N SER A 304 -17.22 -23.16 -12.31
CA SER A 304 -17.98 -23.50 -13.51
C SER A 304 -19.31 -22.75 -13.38
N VAL A 305 -19.57 -21.86 -14.33
CA VAL A 305 -20.85 -21.18 -14.45
C VAL A 305 -21.87 -22.26 -14.86
N GLU A 306 -22.48 -22.92 -13.91
CA GLU A 306 -23.75 -23.61 -14.10
C GLU A 306 -24.88 -22.71 -13.60
N LEU A 307 -25.62 -22.19 -14.56
CA LEU A 307 -26.95 -21.63 -14.34
C LEU A 307 -27.89 -22.75 -13.89
N ASP A 308 -28.70 -22.43 -12.86
CA ASP A 308 -29.90 -23.14 -12.44
C ASP A 308 -29.75 -24.47 -11.67
N ARG A 309 -29.82 -24.32 -10.34
CA ARG A 309 -30.79 -25.09 -9.49
C ARG A 309 -30.66 -24.64 -8.04
N ALA A 310 -31.77 -24.20 -7.47
CA ALA A 310 -31.90 -23.90 -6.05
C ALA A 310 -31.66 -25.18 -5.20
N PRO A 311 -30.85 -25.13 -4.13
CA PRO A 311 -30.71 -26.24 -3.21
C PRO A 311 -31.84 -26.22 -2.16
N THR A 312 -32.54 -27.33 -2.08
CA THR A 312 -33.39 -27.70 -0.96
C THR A 312 -32.56 -27.89 0.30
N LEU A 313 -32.99 -27.24 1.37
CA LEU A 313 -32.47 -27.40 2.73
C LEU A 313 -32.77 -28.80 3.26
N THR A 314 -31.74 -29.55 3.63
CA THR A 314 -31.73 -30.48 4.77
C THR A 314 -30.29 -30.94 5.02
N GLU A 315 -29.71 -30.58 6.12
CA GLU A 315 -29.14 -31.44 7.16
C GLU A 315 -28.30 -30.65 8.17
N ASN A 316 -28.64 -30.83 9.43
CA ASN A 316 -28.02 -30.25 10.60
C ASN A 316 -26.66 -30.90 10.87
N ILE A 317 -25.59 -30.08 10.93
CA ILE A 317 -24.35 -30.41 11.64
C ILE A 317 -24.20 -29.42 12.79
N PRO A 318 -24.13 -29.86 14.05
CA PRO A 318 -23.96 -28.93 15.18
C PRO A 318 -22.50 -28.49 15.28
N VAL A 319 -22.23 -27.23 14.98
CA VAL A 319 -20.99 -26.58 15.37
C VAL A 319 -21.25 -25.91 16.70
N GLU A 320 -20.63 -26.42 17.78
CA GLU A 320 -20.60 -25.73 19.06
C GLU A 320 -19.86 -24.41 18.95
N ILE A 321 -20.62 -23.33 18.97
CA ILE A 321 -20.09 -21.95 19.08
C ILE A 321 -19.95 -21.66 20.58
N PRO A 322 -18.79 -21.24 21.09
CA PRO A 322 -18.68 -20.78 22.46
C PRO A 322 -19.57 -19.55 22.68
N LYS A 323 -20.57 -19.69 23.52
CA LYS A 323 -21.44 -18.60 23.96
C LYS A 323 -20.64 -17.66 24.85
N MET A 324 -20.07 -16.59 24.32
CA MET A 324 -19.44 -15.53 25.11
C MET A 324 -19.56 -14.14 24.48
N PHE A 325 -20.76 -13.72 24.18
CA PHE A 325 -21.09 -12.30 23.99
C PHE A 325 -22.57 -12.10 24.33
N HIS A 326 -22.93 -12.28 25.62
CA HIS A 326 -24.20 -11.84 26.16
C HIS A 326 -23.95 -10.72 27.18
N GLY A 327 -23.84 -9.49 26.69
CA GLY A 327 -24.13 -8.28 27.44
C GLY A 327 -25.33 -7.62 26.75
N GLU A 328 -26.30 -7.28 27.53
CA GLU A 328 -27.64 -6.77 27.18
C GLU A 328 -27.62 -5.65 26.14
N HIS A 329 -27.73 -5.94 24.84
CA HIS A 329 -28.14 -5.02 23.75
C HIS A 329 -27.88 -5.54 22.34
N PHE A 330 -27.75 -6.87 22.16
CA PHE A 330 -27.87 -7.47 20.82
C PHE A 330 -29.11 -8.35 20.77
N THR A 331 -30.24 -7.82 20.36
CA THR A 331 -31.40 -8.61 19.92
C THR A 331 -31.20 -8.98 18.45
N PRO A 332 -31.18 -10.25 18.11
CA PRO A 332 -31.22 -10.66 16.70
C PRO A 332 -32.61 -10.31 16.16
N VAL A 333 -32.66 -9.66 15.01
CA VAL A 333 -33.91 -9.44 14.27
C VAL A 333 -34.40 -10.79 13.77
N SER A 334 -35.29 -11.43 14.56
CA SER A 334 -36.05 -12.59 14.14
C SER A 334 -37.24 -12.15 13.32
N ALA A 335 -37.34 -12.72 12.14
CA ALA A 335 -38.50 -13.00 11.31
C ALA A 335 -39.84 -12.39 11.75
N ILE A 336 -40.32 -11.39 11.03
CA ILE A 336 -41.73 -11.05 11.02
C ILE A 336 -42.43 -11.97 10.02
N LYS A 337 -43.29 -12.81 10.55
CA LYS A 337 -44.24 -13.67 9.82
C LYS A 337 -45.23 -12.81 9.04
N SER A 338 -45.42 -13.15 7.80
CA SER A 338 -46.50 -12.73 6.95
C SER A 338 -47.86 -13.27 7.47
N SER A 339 -48.85 -12.45 7.52
CA SER A 339 -50.25 -12.90 7.51
C SER A 339 -51.09 -12.06 6.57
N SER A 340 -51.59 -12.77 5.59
CA SER A 340 -52.92 -12.83 4.95
C SER A 340 -53.45 -11.68 4.12
N GLU A 341 -53.56 -11.98 2.85
CA GLU A 341 -54.81 -12.09 2.03
C GLU A 341 -55.76 -10.89 1.96
N SER A 342 -55.86 -10.33 0.77
CA SER A 342 -57.15 -10.33 0.07
C SER A 342 -57.03 -9.81 -1.37
N ALA A 343 -57.79 -10.45 -2.20
CA ALA A 343 -57.82 -10.53 -3.64
C ALA A 343 -58.53 -9.35 -4.35
N ILE A 344 -58.52 -9.49 -5.72
CA ILE A 344 -59.43 -8.94 -6.75
C ILE A 344 -58.91 -7.64 -7.42
N SER A 345 -58.67 -7.53 -8.68
CA SER A 345 -59.13 -7.99 -9.99
C SER A 345 -58.38 -7.27 -11.10
N GLU A 346 -58.10 -7.97 -12.18
CA GLU A 346 -57.73 -7.39 -13.50
C GLU A 346 -58.92 -6.62 -14.14
N PRO A 347 -58.64 -5.73 -15.11
CA PRO A 347 -58.57 -6.22 -16.47
C PRO A 347 -57.55 -5.56 -17.42
N ALA A 348 -57.33 -6.24 -18.52
CA ALA A 348 -56.41 -6.06 -19.61
C ALA A 348 -56.69 -4.81 -20.50
N LEU A 349 -55.68 -4.31 -21.20
CA LEU A 349 -55.53 -4.25 -22.66
C LEU A 349 -54.51 -3.20 -23.09
N GLY A 350 -53.54 -3.68 -23.87
CA GLY A 350 -53.19 -2.99 -25.10
C GLY A 350 -51.93 -2.10 -25.12
N GLY A 351 -50.87 -2.60 -25.71
CA GLY A 351 -50.14 -1.80 -26.68
C GLY A 351 -48.69 -1.41 -26.44
N SER A 352 -47.86 -2.01 -27.24
CA SER A 352 -46.64 -1.44 -27.87
C SER A 352 -45.28 -1.61 -27.17
N LEU A 353 -44.46 -2.37 -27.88
CA LEU A 353 -43.02 -2.58 -27.77
C LEU A 353 -42.20 -1.29 -27.61
N ALA A 354 -41.39 -1.22 -26.58
CA ALA A 354 -40.12 -0.53 -26.58
C ALA A 354 -39.18 -1.30 -25.66
N SER A 355 -38.12 -1.84 -26.25
CA SER A 355 -37.04 -2.56 -25.63
C SER A 355 -36.20 -1.62 -24.78
N GLU A 356 -36.37 -1.62 -23.47
CA GLU A 356 -35.42 -1.07 -22.51
C GLU A 356 -34.85 -2.21 -21.66
N THR A 357 -33.68 -2.74 -22.11
CA THR A 357 -32.82 -3.57 -21.27
C THR A 357 -32.08 -2.67 -20.27
N GLY A 358 -32.80 -2.13 -19.30
CA GLY A 358 -32.25 -1.49 -18.13
C GLY A 358 -32.18 -2.52 -17.01
N SER A 359 -31.00 -3.06 -16.73
CA SER A 359 -30.76 -3.85 -15.53
C SER A 359 -31.03 -2.94 -14.30
N LYS A 360 -32.08 -3.25 -13.55
CA LYS A 360 -32.37 -2.59 -12.27
C LYS A 360 -31.14 -2.66 -11.37
N PRO A 361 -30.71 -1.55 -10.73
CA PRO A 361 -29.65 -1.59 -9.72
C PRO A 361 -30.13 -2.50 -8.57
N ALA A 362 -29.24 -3.38 -8.09
CA ALA A 362 -29.50 -4.25 -6.96
C ALA A 362 -30.04 -3.43 -5.79
N GLU A 363 -31.21 -3.81 -5.27
CA GLU A 363 -31.87 -3.13 -4.15
C GLU A 363 -30.93 -3.11 -2.92
N LYS A 364 -30.76 -1.94 -2.36
CA LYS A 364 -29.94 -1.68 -1.17
C LYS A 364 -30.60 -2.34 0.05
N THR A 365 -29.94 -3.31 0.68
CA THR A 365 -30.54 -4.24 1.64
C THR A 365 -30.40 -3.84 3.12
N GLY A 366 -30.09 -2.58 3.48
CA GLY A 366 -29.91 -2.17 4.87
C GLY A 366 -30.37 -0.74 5.16
N PRO A 367 -30.57 -0.38 6.46
CA PRO A 367 -30.83 1.00 6.84
C PRO A 367 -29.60 1.88 6.62
N VAL A 368 -29.81 3.17 6.33
CA VAL A 368 -28.71 4.15 6.24
C VAL A 368 -28.09 4.34 7.63
N LEU A 369 -26.82 3.96 7.77
CA LEU A 369 -26.04 4.13 9.00
C LEU A 369 -25.39 5.52 9.06
N LEU A 370 -24.80 5.97 7.96
CA LEU A 370 -24.18 7.29 7.84
C LEU A 370 -24.67 7.99 6.57
N ARG A 371 -25.12 9.23 6.71
CA ARG A 371 -25.48 10.11 5.60
C ARG A 371 -24.65 11.38 5.67
N VAL A 372 -24.04 11.75 4.56
CA VAL A 372 -23.26 12.98 4.40
C VAL A 372 -23.96 13.87 3.39
N GLU A 373 -24.20 15.13 3.75
CA GLU A 373 -24.94 16.09 2.93
C GLU A 373 -24.14 17.38 2.76
N GLY A 374 -23.69 17.67 1.54
CA GLY A 374 -23.03 18.92 1.17
C GLY A 374 -21.81 19.26 2.03
N LEU A 375 -21.03 18.25 2.44
CA LEU A 375 -19.91 18.43 3.37
C LEU A 375 -18.79 19.23 2.72
N ASN A 376 -18.33 20.27 3.43
CA ASN A 376 -17.20 21.11 3.02
C ASN A 376 -16.15 21.16 4.11
N VAL A 377 -14.88 21.06 3.70
CA VAL A 377 -13.70 21.29 4.58
C VAL A 377 -12.71 22.16 3.83
N HIS A 378 -12.61 23.42 4.25
CA HIS A 378 -11.77 24.43 3.62
C HIS A 378 -10.69 24.91 4.59
N PHE A 379 -9.42 24.83 4.19
CA PHE A 379 -8.29 25.32 4.97
C PHE A 379 -7.85 26.70 4.47
N PRO A 380 -7.75 27.72 5.35
CA PRO A 380 -7.34 29.06 4.95
C PRO A 380 -5.83 29.11 4.66
N ILE A 381 -5.44 29.63 3.48
CA ILE A 381 -4.07 29.99 3.17
C ILE A 381 -3.82 31.43 3.60
N ARG A 382 -2.99 31.60 4.62
CA ARG A 382 -2.59 32.90 5.13
C ARG A 382 -1.32 33.35 4.39
N LYS A 383 -1.36 34.53 3.72
CA LYS A 383 -0.23 35.10 2.98
C LYS A 383 0.05 36.55 3.40
N GLY A 384 1.32 36.94 3.40
CA GLY A 384 1.80 38.32 3.60
C GLY A 384 2.10 38.68 5.06
N LEU A 385 2.70 39.88 5.26
CA LEU A 385 3.21 40.39 6.56
C LEU A 385 2.13 40.48 7.64
N PHE A 386 0.84 40.64 7.26
CA PHE A 386 -0.30 40.74 8.17
C PHE A 386 -1.10 39.45 8.32
N ASN A 387 -0.56 38.29 7.86
CA ASN A 387 -1.17 36.96 8.02
C ASN A 387 -2.66 36.90 7.61
N ARG A 388 -3.07 37.66 6.58
CA ARG A 388 -4.46 37.72 6.10
C ARG A 388 -4.76 36.52 5.20
N THR A 389 -5.93 35.91 5.41
CA THR A 389 -6.45 34.82 4.54
C THR A 389 -6.72 35.40 3.15
N LYS A 390 -6.02 34.92 2.13
CA LYS A 390 -6.20 35.32 0.73
C LYS A 390 -6.88 34.25 -0.13
N GLU A 391 -6.71 32.99 0.24
CA GLU A 391 -7.20 31.85 -0.53
C GLU A 391 -7.58 30.71 0.43
N TYR A 392 -8.39 29.75 -0.06
CA TYR A 392 -8.75 28.53 0.67
C TYR A 392 -8.35 27.32 -0.14
N VAL A 393 -7.75 26.32 0.51
CA VAL A 393 -7.65 24.96 -0.04
C VAL A 393 -8.96 24.25 0.25
N ARG A 394 -9.72 23.90 -0.77
CA ARG A 394 -10.97 23.14 -0.68
C ARG A 394 -10.63 21.66 -0.67
N ALA A 395 -10.30 21.12 0.50
CA ALA A 395 -9.92 19.72 0.63
C ALA A 395 -11.12 18.78 0.48
N VAL A 396 -12.31 19.22 0.89
CA VAL A 396 -13.60 18.58 0.65
C VAL A 396 -14.55 19.67 0.20
N ASP A 397 -15.26 19.50 -0.91
CA ASP A 397 -16.06 20.52 -1.58
C ASP A 397 -17.42 19.96 -2.04
N GLY A 398 -18.46 20.15 -1.21
CA GLY A 398 -19.84 19.77 -1.50
C GLY A 398 -20.11 18.25 -1.56
N VAL A 399 -19.39 17.45 -0.78
CA VAL A 399 -19.47 15.98 -0.83
C VAL A 399 -20.77 15.47 -0.19
N SER A 400 -21.50 14.59 -0.91
CA SER A 400 -22.72 13.94 -0.43
C SER A 400 -22.74 12.45 -0.80
N PHE A 401 -23.03 11.58 0.18
CA PHE A 401 -23.19 10.13 -0.01
C PHE A 401 -23.83 9.47 1.23
N ASP A 402 -24.35 8.26 1.04
CA ASP A 402 -24.87 7.39 2.10
C ASP A 402 -23.98 6.17 2.28
N ILE A 403 -23.88 5.64 3.52
CA ILE A 403 -23.33 4.33 3.85
C ILE A 403 -24.43 3.51 4.55
N TYR A 404 -24.66 2.29 4.08
CA TYR A 404 -25.65 1.37 4.65
C TYR A 404 -25.02 0.45 5.68
N SER A 405 -25.82 0.01 6.66
CA SER A 405 -25.34 -0.92 7.70
C SER A 405 -24.81 -2.23 7.09
N GLY A 406 -23.63 -2.68 7.52
CA GLY A 406 -22.97 -3.88 7.04
C GLY A 406 -22.32 -3.74 5.65
N GLU A 407 -22.35 -2.57 5.03
CA GLU A 407 -21.72 -2.28 3.73
C GLU A 407 -20.23 -1.96 3.90
N THR A 408 -19.42 -2.28 2.89
CA THR A 408 -18.08 -1.71 2.73
C THR A 408 -18.11 -0.72 1.57
N VAL A 409 -17.93 0.57 1.86
CA VAL A 409 -17.78 1.62 0.85
C VAL A 409 -16.29 1.91 0.65
N GLY A 410 -15.80 1.72 -0.56
CA GLY A 410 -14.44 2.11 -0.95
C GLY A 410 -14.38 3.59 -1.34
N LEU A 411 -13.41 4.32 -0.82
CA LEU A 411 -13.11 5.69 -1.22
C LEU A 411 -11.73 5.74 -1.86
N VAL A 412 -11.69 6.00 -3.16
CA VAL A 412 -10.45 5.98 -3.96
C VAL A 412 -10.20 7.31 -4.66
N GLY A 413 -8.95 7.55 -5.05
CA GLY A 413 -8.49 8.74 -5.76
C GLY A 413 -7.00 8.98 -5.52
N GLU A 414 -6.41 9.94 -6.23
CA GLU A 414 -5.00 10.32 -6.08
C GLU A 414 -4.67 10.86 -4.69
N SER A 415 -3.37 10.84 -4.34
CA SER A 415 -2.88 11.43 -3.09
C SER A 415 -3.19 12.94 -3.06
N GLY A 416 -3.67 13.42 -1.91
CA GLY A 416 -4.04 14.84 -1.75
C GLY A 416 -5.40 15.24 -2.34
N CYS A 417 -6.21 14.32 -2.90
CA CYS A 417 -7.55 14.67 -3.39
C CYS A 417 -8.59 14.88 -2.27
N GLY A 418 -8.25 14.64 -0.99
CA GLY A 418 -9.10 14.95 0.16
C GLY A 418 -9.63 13.74 0.94
N LYS A 419 -9.32 12.50 0.58
CA LYS A 419 -9.83 11.25 1.21
C LYS A 419 -9.64 11.20 2.73
N THR A 420 -8.40 11.33 3.18
CA THR A 420 -8.05 11.36 4.62
C THR A 420 -8.74 12.52 5.35
N THR A 421 -8.83 13.70 4.70
CA THR A 421 -9.53 14.85 5.26
C THR A 421 -11.02 14.56 5.43
N LEU A 422 -11.65 13.94 4.44
CA LEU A 422 -13.04 13.48 4.51
C LEU A 422 -13.22 12.50 5.67
N GLY A 423 -12.41 11.44 5.75
CA GLY A 423 -12.46 10.45 6.85
C GLY A 423 -12.34 11.09 8.23
N ARG A 424 -11.39 12.02 8.40
CA ARG A 424 -11.22 12.76 9.67
C ARG A 424 -12.36 13.72 9.98
N ALA A 425 -12.96 14.34 8.95
CA ALA A 425 -14.09 15.24 9.13
C ALA A 425 -15.35 14.49 9.57
N LEU A 426 -15.57 13.26 9.09
CA LEU A 426 -16.71 12.42 9.51
C LEU A 426 -16.69 12.14 11.03
N LEU A 427 -15.51 12.06 11.64
CA LEU A 427 -15.31 11.92 13.09
C LEU A 427 -15.16 13.27 13.80
N ARG A 428 -15.23 14.40 13.09
CA ARG A 428 -14.89 15.74 13.61
C ARG A 428 -13.52 15.79 14.29
N LEU A 429 -12.55 15.04 13.77
CA LEU A 429 -11.12 15.25 14.08
C LEU A 429 -10.59 16.47 13.32
N VAL A 430 -11.24 16.79 12.20
CA VAL A 430 -11.14 18.06 11.47
C VAL A 430 -12.55 18.64 11.43
N GLU A 431 -12.70 19.91 11.88
CA GLU A 431 -14.01 20.56 11.89
C GLU A 431 -14.47 20.86 10.46
N PRO A 432 -15.70 20.44 10.08
CA PRO A 432 -16.27 20.78 8.79
C PRO A 432 -16.57 22.29 8.71
N THR A 433 -16.39 22.87 7.53
CA THR A 433 -16.72 24.28 7.27
C THR A 433 -18.21 24.47 7.04
N ALA A 434 -18.86 23.50 6.40
CA ALA A 434 -20.30 23.46 6.16
C ALA A 434 -20.75 22.02 5.84
N GLY A 435 -22.07 21.79 5.81
CA GLY A 435 -22.69 20.51 5.52
C GLY A 435 -23.11 19.75 6.78
N ARG A 436 -23.65 18.53 6.61
CA ARG A 436 -24.21 17.71 7.69
C ARG A 436 -23.62 16.31 7.66
N ILE A 437 -23.45 15.71 8.84
CA ILE A 437 -22.94 14.35 9.04
C ILE A 437 -23.94 13.62 9.94
N LEU A 438 -24.87 12.90 9.35
CA LEU A 438 -25.94 12.21 10.05
C LEU A 438 -25.54 10.75 10.32
N PHE A 439 -25.19 10.44 11.57
CA PHE A 439 -24.93 9.08 12.01
C PHE A 439 -26.16 8.55 12.78
N GLU A 440 -26.80 7.51 12.25
CA GLU A 440 -28.11 7.03 12.76
C GLU A 440 -29.12 8.17 12.95
N GLY A 441 -29.18 9.10 12.01
CA GLY A 441 -30.07 10.26 12.05
C GLY A 441 -29.61 11.41 12.97
N THR A 442 -28.54 11.23 13.74
CA THR A 442 -27.98 12.29 14.61
C THR A 442 -26.90 13.07 13.88
N ASP A 443 -27.03 14.39 13.77
CA ASP A 443 -26.03 15.24 13.11
C ASP A 443 -24.82 15.46 14.00
N LEU A 444 -23.71 14.76 13.66
CA LEU A 444 -22.45 14.85 14.41
C LEU A 444 -21.81 16.25 14.31
N ALA A 445 -22.10 17.03 13.25
CA ALA A 445 -21.49 18.34 13.04
C ALA A 445 -21.93 19.35 14.10
N THR A 446 -23.12 19.18 14.67
CA THR A 446 -23.71 20.10 15.64
C THR A 446 -23.62 19.66 17.10
N LEU A 447 -23.17 18.40 17.35
CA LEU A 447 -23.11 17.85 18.71
C LEU A 447 -22.11 18.59 19.61
N PRO A 448 -22.45 18.82 20.88
CA PRO A 448 -21.50 19.28 21.89
C PRO A 448 -20.42 18.22 22.12
N ALA A 449 -19.22 18.66 22.54
CA ALA A 449 -18.03 17.80 22.66
C ALA A 449 -18.24 16.53 23.51
N GLY A 450 -19.03 16.62 24.60
CA GLY A 450 -19.31 15.47 25.47
C GLY A 450 -20.16 14.39 24.78
N GLU A 451 -21.16 14.78 24.01
CA GLU A 451 -22.02 13.87 23.24
C GLU A 451 -21.28 13.28 22.03
N LEU A 452 -20.52 14.11 21.33
CA LEU A 452 -19.66 13.67 20.24
C LEU A 452 -18.66 12.60 20.73
N ARG A 453 -18.05 12.81 21.92
CA ARG A 453 -17.15 11.80 22.50
C ARG A 453 -17.85 10.47 22.75
N ARG A 454 -19.12 10.48 23.21
CA ARG A 454 -19.91 9.26 23.39
C ARG A 454 -20.19 8.57 22.05
N ARG A 455 -20.57 9.32 21.00
CA ARG A 455 -20.86 8.80 19.66
C ARG A 455 -19.61 8.24 18.97
N ARG A 456 -18.41 8.81 19.22
CA ARG A 456 -17.14 8.26 18.69
C ARG A 456 -16.85 6.85 19.16
N ARG A 457 -17.47 6.34 20.25
CA ARG A 457 -17.39 4.92 20.60
C ARG A 457 -17.95 4.02 19.52
N GLU A 458 -19.03 4.41 18.86
CA GLU A 458 -19.72 3.61 17.84
C GLU A 458 -19.08 3.77 16.46
N PHE A 459 -18.24 4.78 16.28
CA PHE A 459 -17.62 5.16 15.02
C PHE A 459 -16.11 5.37 15.22
N GLN A 460 -15.31 4.38 14.79
CA GLN A 460 -13.87 4.32 15.03
C GLN A 460 -13.05 4.55 13.76
N MET A 461 -11.75 4.80 13.91
CA MET A 461 -10.82 4.96 12.80
C MET A 461 -9.55 4.15 13.02
N VAL A 462 -9.11 3.45 11.99
CA VAL A 462 -7.78 2.85 11.88
C VAL A 462 -6.96 3.76 10.97
N PHE A 463 -5.92 4.37 11.55
CA PHE A 463 -5.09 5.38 10.88
C PHE A 463 -4.08 4.76 9.91
N GLN A 464 -3.60 5.58 8.98
CA GLN A 464 -2.67 5.22 7.92
C GLN A 464 -1.32 4.71 8.45
N ASP A 465 -0.76 5.37 9.45
CA ASP A 465 0.53 5.01 10.04
C ASP A 465 0.33 4.35 11.41
N PRO A 466 0.54 3.02 11.52
CA PRO A 466 0.42 2.32 12.79
C PRO A 466 1.53 2.68 13.79
N TYR A 467 2.67 3.22 13.34
CA TYR A 467 3.74 3.70 14.23
C TYR A 467 3.31 4.97 14.97
N ALA A 468 2.78 5.95 14.24
CA ALA A 468 2.27 7.19 14.83
C ALA A 468 0.97 6.98 15.62
N ALA A 469 0.20 5.93 15.30
CA ALA A 469 -1.06 5.65 15.96
C ALA A 469 -0.92 5.02 17.36
N LEU A 470 0.21 4.38 17.67
CA LEU A 470 0.48 3.72 18.96
C LEU A 470 1.48 4.53 19.77
N ASN A 471 1.18 4.75 21.06
CA ASN A 471 2.13 5.37 21.96
C ASN A 471 3.31 4.40 22.25
N PRO A 472 4.56 4.74 21.88
CA PRO A 472 5.70 3.83 22.04
C PRO A 472 6.05 3.52 23.49
N MET A 473 5.57 4.32 24.45
CA MET A 473 5.81 4.17 25.89
C MET A 473 4.76 3.31 26.61
N MET A 474 3.70 2.89 25.89
CA MET A 474 2.64 2.02 26.41
C MET A 474 2.82 0.60 25.90
N THR A 475 2.50 -0.39 26.74
CA THR A 475 2.40 -1.78 26.28
C THR A 475 1.19 -1.94 25.34
N VAL A 476 1.21 -2.99 24.53
CA VAL A 476 0.08 -3.32 23.63
C VAL A 476 -1.22 -3.49 24.41
N GLY A 477 -1.15 -4.16 25.58
CA GLY A 477 -2.31 -4.33 26.44
C GLY A 477 -2.89 -3.00 26.93
N GLU A 478 -2.04 -2.08 27.38
CA GLU A 478 -2.45 -0.74 27.82
C GLU A 478 -3.05 0.06 26.68
N ALA A 479 -2.45 0.03 25.48
CA ALA A 479 -2.94 0.74 24.31
C ALA A 479 -4.34 0.28 23.85
N ILE A 480 -4.70 -1.00 24.05
CA ILE A 480 -6.02 -1.54 23.75
C ILE A 480 -7.02 -1.28 24.89
N ILE A 481 -6.57 -1.26 26.16
CA ILE A 481 -7.41 -0.95 27.33
C ILE A 481 -7.79 0.52 27.39
N GLU A 482 -6.89 1.42 27.03
CA GLU A 482 -7.09 2.88 27.13
C GLU A 482 -8.46 3.35 26.62
N PRO A 483 -8.90 3.04 25.39
CA PRO A 483 -10.21 3.46 24.91
C PRO A 483 -11.36 2.87 25.75
N MET A 484 -11.21 1.65 26.29
CA MET A 484 -12.24 1.04 27.15
C MET A 484 -12.38 1.83 28.46
N GLN A 485 -11.26 2.27 29.06
CA GLN A 485 -11.28 3.10 30.27
C GLN A 485 -11.86 4.49 30.01
N VAL A 486 -11.45 5.12 28.91
CA VAL A 486 -11.93 6.46 28.49
C VAL A 486 -13.46 6.50 28.30
N HIS A 487 -14.04 5.41 27.81
CA HIS A 487 -15.48 5.30 27.56
C HIS A 487 -16.24 4.54 28.66
N GLY A 488 -15.57 4.11 29.73
CA GLY A 488 -16.18 3.41 30.85
C GLY A 488 -16.79 2.06 30.49
N VAL A 489 -16.17 1.33 29.53
CA VAL A 489 -16.66 0.03 29.05
C VAL A 489 -15.73 -1.12 29.44
N GLY A 490 -16.26 -2.35 29.41
CA GLY A 490 -15.48 -3.56 29.65
C GLY A 490 -15.37 -3.97 31.14
N GLY A 491 -16.09 -3.30 32.05
CA GLY A 491 -16.19 -3.70 33.43
C GLY A 491 -14.94 -3.48 34.27
N THR A 492 -14.59 -4.41 35.15
CA THR A 492 -13.41 -4.33 36.02
C THR A 492 -12.10 -4.45 35.24
N LYS A 493 -10.98 -4.02 35.83
CA LYS A 493 -9.64 -4.16 35.19
C LYS A 493 -9.33 -5.60 34.79
N GLN A 494 -9.77 -6.59 35.55
CA GLN A 494 -9.57 -8.01 35.22
C GLN A 494 -10.39 -8.43 33.99
N GLN A 495 -11.64 -7.96 33.89
CA GLN A 495 -12.51 -8.19 32.74
C GLN A 495 -11.98 -7.50 31.48
N GLN A 496 -11.50 -6.27 31.61
CA GLN A 496 -10.84 -5.54 30.51
C GLN A 496 -9.61 -6.29 30.01
N LYS A 497 -8.74 -6.79 30.92
CA LYS A 497 -7.58 -7.61 30.54
C LYS A 497 -7.99 -8.89 29.79
N ALA A 498 -9.00 -9.61 30.29
CA ALA A 498 -9.50 -10.81 29.63
C ALA A 498 -10.01 -10.51 28.20
N LYS A 499 -10.75 -9.39 28.04
CA LYS A 499 -11.22 -8.95 26.73
C LYS A 499 -10.08 -8.57 25.78
N VAL A 500 -9.02 -7.95 26.28
CA VAL A 500 -7.82 -7.66 25.44
C VAL A 500 -7.14 -8.94 24.98
N MET A 501 -7.02 -9.95 25.84
CA MET A 501 -6.47 -11.26 25.44
C MET A 501 -7.31 -11.92 24.34
N GLU A 502 -8.64 -11.83 24.43
CA GLU A 502 -9.55 -12.29 23.40
C GLU A 502 -9.37 -11.51 22.08
N LEU A 503 -9.30 -10.17 22.15
CA LEU A 503 -9.07 -9.33 20.98
C LEU A 503 -7.72 -9.62 20.31
N LEU A 504 -6.67 -9.85 21.08
CA LEU A 504 -5.36 -10.25 20.52
C LEU A 504 -5.48 -11.56 19.74
N ARG A 505 -6.17 -12.57 20.28
CA ARG A 505 -6.44 -13.83 19.55
C ARG A 505 -7.26 -13.60 18.28
N THR A 506 -8.32 -12.80 18.37
CA THR A 506 -9.19 -12.45 17.24
C THR A 506 -8.42 -11.83 16.06
N VAL A 507 -7.41 -10.99 16.35
CA VAL A 507 -6.56 -10.40 15.30
C VAL A 507 -5.35 -11.27 14.95
N GLY A 508 -5.26 -12.51 15.45
CA GLY A 508 -4.17 -13.45 15.16
C GLY A 508 -2.85 -13.12 15.85
N LEU A 509 -2.91 -12.49 17.04
CA LEU A 509 -1.77 -12.24 17.90
C LEU A 509 -1.80 -13.14 19.13
N ARG A 510 -0.63 -13.36 19.74
CA ARG A 510 -0.50 -14.20 20.93
C ARG A 510 -0.77 -13.41 22.19
N GLU A 511 -1.16 -14.08 23.26
CA GLU A 511 -1.47 -13.45 24.55
C GLU A 511 -0.24 -12.83 25.23
N ASP A 512 0.95 -13.44 25.06
CA ASP A 512 2.21 -12.90 25.60
C ASP A 512 2.59 -11.53 24.99
N HIS A 513 1.98 -11.17 23.84
CA HIS A 513 2.11 -9.85 23.23
C HIS A 513 1.52 -8.70 24.08
N TYR A 514 0.65 -9.03 25.05
CA TYR A 514 0.02 -8.04 25.93
C TYR A 514 1.03 -7.14 26.67
N LEU A 515 2.18 -7.70 27.11
CA LEU A 515 3.20 -7.01 27.87
C LEU A 515 4.29 -6.37 27.02
N ARG A 516 4.28 -6.58 25.71
CA ARG A 516 5.28 -6.04 24.80
C ARG A 516 4.96 -4.62 24.38
N TYR A 517 6.00 -3.91 23.93
CA TYR A 517 5.89 -2.55 23.41
C TYR A 517 5.71 -2.53 21.89
N PRO A 518 5.09 -1.49 21.32
CA PRO A 518 4.86 -1.40 19.87
C PRO A 518 6.12 -1.55 19.01
N HIS A 519 7.27 -1.08 19.45
CA HIS A 519 8.53 -1.17 18.71
C HIS A 519 9.07 -2.61 18.54
N GLU A 520 8.55 -3.57 19.32
CA GLU A 520 8.92 -4.99 19.22
C GLU A 520 8.15 -5.76 18.13
N PHE A 521 7.24 -5.08 17.39
CA PHE A 521 6.35 -5.68 16.41
C PHE A 521 6.64 -5.24 14.99
N SER A 522 6.38 -6.13 14.02
CA SER A 522 6.39 -5.78 12.59
C SER A 522 5.24 -4.80 12.23
N GLY A 523 5.33 -4.14 11.08
CA GLY A 523 4.29 -3.22 10.60
C GLY A 523 2.90 -3.86 10.57
N GLY A 524 2.79 -5.07 10.03
CA GLY A 524 1.53 -5.81 9.97
C GLY A 524 0.99 -6.24 11.34
N GLN A 525 1.86 -6.59 12.28
CA GLN A 525 1.46 -6.88 13.66
C GLN A 525 0.97 -5.61 14.36
N ARG A 526 1.63 -4.45 14.18
CA ARG A 526 1.15 -3.16 14.69
C ARG A 526 -0.20 -2.78 14.11
N GLN A 527 -0.41 -3.03 12.82
CA GLN A 527 -1.69 -2.79 12.18
C GLN A 527 -2.81 -3.63 12.82
N ARG A 528 -2.55 -4.90 13.11
CA ARG A 528 -3.50 -5.77 13.84
C ARG A 528 -3.77 -5.27 15.26
N ILE A 529 -2.77 -4.69 15.95
CA ILE A 529 -2.96 -4.05 17.27
C ILE A 529 -3.87 -2.82 17.13
N CYS A 530 -3.69 -1.97 16.11
CA CYS A 530 -4.57 -0.83 15.84
C CYS A 530 -6.02 -1.27 15.55
N ILE A 531 -6.20 -2.36 14.81
CA ILE A 531 -7.51 -2.97 14.56
C ILE A 531 -8.12 -3.49 15.88
N ALA A 532 -7.37 -4.21 16.71
CA ALA A 532 -7.82 -4.69 18.02
C ALA A 532 -8.24 -3.53 18.95
N ARG A 533 -7.48 -2.41 18.94
CA ARG A 533 -7.82 -1.21 19.68
C ARG A 533 -9.14 -0.59 19.23
N ALA A 534 -9.39 -0.51 17.93
CA ALA A 534 -10.66 -0.02 17.38
C ALA A 534 -11.83 -0.95 17.76
N LEU A 535 -11.63 -2.27 17.71
CA LEU A 535 -12.62 -3.29 18.08
C LEU A 535 -12.96 -3.30 19.58
N ALA A 536 -12.07 -2.81 20.44
CA ALA A 536 -12.26 -2.81 21.90
C ALA A 536 -13.54 -2.08 22.34
N LEU A 537 -14.02 -1.13 21.54
CA LEU A 537 -15.24 -0.37 21.75
C LEU A 537 -16.49 -0.96 21.08
N GLN A 538 -16.35 -2.05 20.30
CA GLN A 538 -17.42 -2.69 19.52
C GLN A 538 -18.14 -1.69 18.59
N PRO A 539 -17.42 -1.06 17.67
CA PRO A 539 -18.00 -0.02 16.82
C PRO A 539 -18.95 -0.59 15.77
N LYS A 540 -19.95 0.20 15.37
CA LYS A 540 -20.83 -0.10 14.24
C LYS A 540 -20.17 0.21 12.90
N CYS A 541 -19.29 1.22 12.89
CA CYS A 541 -18.57 1.65 11.70
C CYS A 541 -17.09 1.90 11.99
N ILE A 542 -16.24 1.46 11.07
CA ILE A 542 -14.80 1.72 11.10
C ILE A 542 -14.37 2.39 9.81
N ILE A 543 -13.69 3.52 9.92
CA ILE A 543 -12.96 4.14 8.82
C ILE A 543 -11.56 3.52 8.78
N CYS A 544 -11.20 2.86 7.69
CA CYS A 544 -9.85 2.37 7.43
C CYS A 544 -9.14 3.38 6.51
N ASP A 545 -8.27 4.23 7.06
CA ASP A 545 -7.55 5.26 6.29
C ASP A 545 -6.20 4.69 5.84
N GLU A 546 -6.11 4.26 4.58
CA GLU A 546 -4.92 3.66 3.96
C GLU A 546 -4.24 2.59 4.83
N SER A 547 -5.03 1.83 5.56
CA SER A 547 -4.60 0.94 6.65
C SER A 547 -3.75 -0.27 6.21
N VAL A 548 -3.56 -0.47 4.91
CA VAL A 548 -2.78 -1.61 4.37
C VAL A 548 -1.72 -1.17 3.35
N SER A 549 -1.61 0.12 3.04
CA SER A 549 -0.76 0.63 1.95
C SER A 549 0.74 0.50 2.20
N ALA A 550 1.16 0.46 3.46
CA ALA A 550 2.56 0.32 3.85
C ALA A 550 2.96 -1.12 4.21
N LEU A 551 2.11 -2.10 3.87
CA LEU A 551 2.33 -3.50 4.20
C LEU A 551 2.77 -4.29 2.97
N ASP A 552 3.66 -5.26 3.17
CA ASP A 552 4.01 -6.24 2.13
C ASP A 552 2.78 -7.02 1.66
N VAL A 553 2.76 -7.45 0.41
CA VAL A 553 1.61 -8.08 -0.25
C VAL A 553 1.02 -9.26 0.54
N SER A 554 1.86 -10.11 1.13
CA SER A 554 1.41 -11.25 1.94
C SER A 554 0.75 -10.81 3.24
N VAL A 555 1.35 -9.84 3.94
CA VAL A 555 0.78 -9.26 5.19
C VAL A 555 -0.49 -8.47 4.89
N GLN A 556 -0.52 -7.74 3.78
CA GLN A 556 -1.70 -7.04 3.27
C GLN A 556 -2.87 -8.01 3.06
N ALA A 557 -2.64 -9.14 2.36
CA ALA A 557 -3.66 -10.17 2.15
C ALA A 557 -4.22 -10.72 3.49
N GLN A 558 -3.35 -10.95 4.48
CA GLN A 558 -3.78 -11.40 5.80
C GLN A 558 -4.66 -10.38 6.53
N VAL A 559 -4.32 -9.08 6.44
CA VAL A 559 -5.10 -7.99 7.08
C VAL A 559 -6.43 -7.79 6.37
N LEU A 560 -6.47 -7.85 5.03
CA LEU A 560 -7.71 -7.77 4.25
C LEU A 560 -8.65 -8.93 4.57
N ASN A 561 -8.13 -10.15 4.66
CA ASN A 561 -8.90 -11.33 5.07
C ASN A 561 -9.46 -11.16 6.50
N LEU A 562 -8.64 -10.65 7.43
CA LEU A 562 -9.07 -10.35 8.79
C LEU A 562 -10.22 -9.33 8.82
N LEU A 563 -10.12 -8.22 8.10
CA LEU A 563 -11.18 -7.20 8.04
C LEU A 563 -12.48 -7.77 7.46
N ASN A 564 -12.39 -8.59 6.40
CA ASN A 564 -13.55 -9.28 5.84
C ASN A 564 -14.17 -10.31 6.79
N GLN A 565 -13.35 -11.01 7.58
CA GLN A 565 -13.81 -11.91 8.63
C GLN A 565 -14.55 -11.13 9.72
N LEU A 566 -13.93 -10.05 10.23
CA LEU A 566 -14.53 -9.18 11.26
C LEU A 566 -15.87 -8.58 10.79
N LYS A 567 -15.98 -8.21 9.50
CA LYS A 567 -17.24 -7.77 8.90
C LYS A 567 -18.33 -8.84 9.02
N ARG A 568 -18.00 -10.10 8.68
CA ARG A 568 -18.97 -11.21 8.76
C ARG A 568 -19.36 -11.56 10.20
N ASP A 569 -18.35 -11.59 11.10
CA ASP A 569 -18.53 -12.06 12.49
C ASP A 569 -19.24 -11.01 13.36
N PHE A 570 -18.98 -9.72 13.13
CA PHE A 570 -19.49 -8.62 13.96
C PHE A 570 -20.43 -7.65 13.23
N GLY A 571 -20.72 -7.86 11.95
CA GLY A 571 -21.61 -6.98 11.18
C GLY A 571 -21.08 -5.56 10.98
N ILE A 572 -19.75 -5.36 11.00
CA ILE A 572 -19.12 -4.04 10.96
C ILE A 572 -19.31 -3.41 9.58
N THR A 573 -19.65 -2.13 9.57
CA THR A 573 -19.67 -1.27 8.38
C THR A 573 -18.31 -0.65 8.16
N TYR A 574 -17.81 -0.60 6.93
CA TYR A 574 -16.51 0.02 6.62
C TYR A 574 -16.63 1.18 5.64
N LEU A 575 -15.93 2.26 5.94
CA LEU A 575 -15.44 3.22 4.93
C LEU A 575 -13.96 2.91 4.70
N PHE A 576 -13.65 2.31 3.57
CA PHE A 576 -12.30 1.84 3.23
C PHE A 576 -11.61 2.80 2.27
N ILE A 577 -10.69 3.62 2.79
CA ILE A 577 -9.93 4.61 2.05
C ILE A 577 -8.63 3.97 1.57
N THR A 578 -8.37 4.00 0.28
CA THR A 578 -7.14 3.48 -0.31
C THR A 578 -6.83 4.19 -1.64
N HIS A 579 -5.56 4.17 -2.02
CA HIS A 579 -5.13 4.54 -3.37
C HIS A 579 -4.92 3.30 -4.26
N ASP A 580 -4.88 2.09 -3.68
CA ASP A 580 -4.79 0.83 -4.43
C ASP A 580 -6.18 0.37 -4.87
N LEU A 581 -6.40 0.46 -6.18
CA LEU A 581 -7.67 0.10 -6.80
C LEU A 581 -7.95 -1.41 -6.76
N SER A 582 -6.92 -2.26 -6.79
CA SER A 582 -7.09 -3.72 -6.70
C SER A 582 -7.59 -4.11 -5.30
N VAL A 583 -7.04 -3.48 -4.27
CA VAL A 583 -7.50 -3.63 -2.88
C VAL A 583 -8.93 -3.09 -2.72
N ALA A 584 -9.23 -1.91 -3.29
CA ALA A 584 -10.57 -1.35 -3.25
C ALA A 584 -11.59 -2.27 -3.93
N ARG A 585 -11.25 -2.87 -5.07
CA ARG A 585 -12.09 -3.85 -5.78
C ARG A 585 -12.40 -5.07 -4.93
N PHE A 586 -11.40 -5.59 -4.22
CA PHE A 586 -11.56 -6.75 -3.36
C PHE A 586 -12.43 -6.46 -2.13
N MET A 587 -12.23 -5.31 -1.48
CA MET A 587 -12.89 -4.99 -0.21
C MET A 587 -14.32 -4.42 -0.38
N SER A 588 -14.57 -3.63 -1.44
CA SER A 588 -15.73 -2.74 -1.48
C SER A 588 -16.96 -3.36 -2.15
N ASP A 589 -18.13 -3.06 -1.60
CA ASP A 589 -19.43 -3.31 -2.23
C ASP A 589 -19.77 -2.20 -3.20
N ARG A 590 -19.53 -0.97 -2.77
CA ARG A 590 -19.67 0.27 -3.56
C ARG A 590 -18.38 1.06 -3.55
N LEU A 591 -18.17 1.83 -4.62
CA LEU A 591 -17.01 2.69 -4.79
C LEU A 591 -17.44 4.15 -4.89
N LEU A 592 -16.67 5.02 -4.25
CA LEU A 592 -16.69 6.47 -4.40
C LEU A 592 -15.33 6.89 -4.95
N VAL A 593 -15.32 7.53 -6.10
CA VAL A 593 -14.10 8.07 -6.72
C VAL A 593 -14.03 9.56 -6.42
N MET A 594 -12.95 9.96 -5.74
CA MET A 594 -12.76 11.33 -5.30
C MET A 594 -11.65 12.02 -6.09
N ASN A 595 -11.93 13.20 -6.62
CA ASN A 595 -10.97 14.06 -7.31
C ASN A 595 -11.13 15.51 -6.85
N LYS A 596 -10.02 16.16 -6.50
CA LYS A 596 -9.96 17.58 -6.11
C LYS A 596 -11.05 18.02 -5.12
N GLY A 597 -11.30 17.19 -4.11
CA GLY A 597 -12.26 17.47 -3.06
C GLY A 597 -13.69 17.05 -3.36
N GLN A 598 -14.01 16.55 -4.54
CA GLN A 598 -15.36 16.17 -4.96
C GLN A 598 -15.48 14.68 -5.29
N ILE A 599 -16.65 14.08 -5.08
CA ILE A 599 -16.95 12.74 -5.58
C ILE A 599 -17.39 12.89 -7.04
N VAL A 600 -16.57 12.36 -7.96
CA VAL A 600 -16.79 12.47 -9.41
C VAL A 600 -17.52 11.26 -9.99
N GLU A 601 -17.45 10.11 -9.33
CA GLU A 601 -18.18 8.89 -9.72
C GLU A 601 -18.52 8.06 -8.49
N SER A 602 -19.69 7.41 -8.49
CA SER A 602 -20.12 6.51 -7.43
C SER A 602 -21.01 5.40 -7.99
N GLY A 603 -20.86 4.17 -7.46
CA GLY A 603 -21.71 3.06 -7.90
C GLY A 603 -21.28 1.73 -7.28
N PRO A 604 -21.97 0.62 -7.60
CA PRO A 604 -21.50 -0.72 -7.27
C PRO A 604 -20.06 -0.90 -7.78
N ALA A 605 -19.18 -1.42 -6.93
CA ALA A 605 -17.77 -1.52 -7.29
C ALA A 605 -17.58 -2.26 -8.63
N ALA A 606 -18.28 -3.39 -8.82
CA ALA A 606 -18.21 -4.15 -10.07
C ALA A 606 -18.55 -3.32 -11.31
N ALA A 607 -19.56 -2.45 -11.24
CA ALA A 607 -19.99 -1.62 -12.36
C ALA A 607 -18.98 -0.52 -12.69
N VAL A 608 -18.44 0.18 -11.66
CA VAL A 608 -17.44 1.23 -11.85
C VAL A 608 -16.16 0.67 -12.49
N TYR A 609 -15.73 -0.55 -12.10
CA TYR A 609 -14.55 -1.19 -12.70
C TYR A 609 -14.81 -1.69 -14.14
N ALA A 610 -16.00 -2.21 -14.43
CA ALA A 610 -16.32 -2.74 -15.75
C ALA A 610 -16.60 -1.65 -16.78
N ASN A 611 -17.25 -0.56 -16.36
CA ASN A 611 -17.67 0.52 -17.27
C ASN A 611 -17.58 1.89 -16.57
N PRO A 612 -16.38 2.42 -16.36
CA PRO A 612 -16.17 3.72 -15.74
C PRO A 612 -16.74 4.86 -16.60
N GLN A 613 -17.61 5.68 -16.03
CA GLN A 613 -18.29 6.76 -16.73
C GLN A 613 -17.45 8.03 -16.77
N HIS A 614 -16.76 8.35 -15.69
CA HIS A 614 -15.97 9.57 -15.59
C HIS A 614 -14.56 9.39 -16.19
N GLU A 615 -14.05 10.38 -16.92
CA GLU A 615 -12.72 10.36 -17.56
C GLU A 615 -11.59 10.11 -16.53
N TYR A 616 -11.67 10.76 -15.37
CA TYR A 616 -10.71 10.58 -14.29
C TYR A 616 -10.67 9.14 -13.78
N THR A 617 -11.83 8.48 -13.65
CA THR A 617 -11.89 7.06 -13.24
C THR A 617 -11.22 6.17 -14.28
N ARG A 618 -11.44 6.44 -15.58
CA ARG A 618 -10.76 5.72 -16.68
C ARG A 618 -9.25 5.88 -16.59
N THR A 619 -8.77 7.10 -16.34
CA THR A 619 -7.34 7.39 -16.17
C THR A 619 -6.76 6.62 -14.98
N LEU A 620 -7.44 6.63 -13.82
CA LEU A 620 -7.01 5.87 -12.64
C LEU A 620 -6.93 4.36 -12.93
N LEU A 621 -7.95 3.79 -13.56
CA LEU A 621 -8.01 2.36 -13.87
C LEU A 621 -6.96 1.95 -14.91
N SER A 622 -6.66 2.82 -15.89
CA SER A 622 -5.62 2.56 -16.90
C SER A 622 -4.20 2.57 -16.34
N ALA A 623 -3.99 3.25 -15.19
CA ALA A 623 -2.70 3.34 -14.52
C ALA A 623 -2.40 2.14 -13.58
N ILE A 624 -3.35 1.21 -13.40
CA ILE A 624 -3.11 -0.01 -12.60
C ILE A 624 -2.08 -0.87 -13.32
N PRO A 625 -0.97 -1.26 -12.65
CA PRO A 625 0.01 -2.17 -13.23
C PRO A 625 -0.63 -3.50 -13.63
N LYS A 626 -0.39 -3.91 -14.88
CA LYS A 626 -0.94 -5.13 -15.44
C LYS A 626 0.08 -6.27 -15.33
N ASP A 627 -0.33 -7.39 -14.77
CA ASP A 627 0.53 -8.52 -14.48
C ASP A 627 0.11 -9.84 -15.16
N GLU A 628 -0.85 -9.77 -16.07
CA GLU A 628 -1.20 -10.93 -16.89
C GLU A 628 -0.05 -11.24 -17.88
N PRO A 629 0.21 -12.53 -18.20
CA PRO A 629 1.29 -12.90 -19.11
C PRO A 629 1.25 -12.22 -20.48
N SER A 630 0.05 -11.92 -20.98
CA SER A 630 -0.16 -11.14 -22.22
C SER A 630 0.32 -9.69 -22.10
N ASP A 631 0.08 -9.06 -20.94
CA ASP A 631 0.48 -7.69 -20.68
C ASP A 631 1.99 -7.57 -20.48
N ILE A 632 2.60 -8.54 -19.77
CA ILE A 632 4.06 -8.64 -19.61
C ILE A 632 4.73 -8.76 -20.98
N ARG A 633 4.24 -9.65 -21.87
CA ARG A 633 4.76 -9.78 -23.24
C ARG A 633 4.59 -8.49 -24.03
N ALA A 634 3.46 -7.82 -23.91
CA ALA A 634 3.21 -6.53 -24.58
C ALA A 634 4.15 -5.42 -24.05
N ALA A 635 4.43 -5.38 -22.76
CA ALA A 635 5.38 -4.44 -22.16
C ALA A 635 6.81 -4.71 -22.65
N GLN A 636 7.24 -5.97 -22.66
CA GLN A 636 8.55 -6.38 -23.18
C GLN A 636 8.70 -6.08 -24.68
N ALA A 637 7.65 -6.35 -25.48
CA ALA A 637 7.65 -6.05 -26.92
C ALA A 637 7.74 -4.53 -27.20
N ARG A 638 7.01 -3.71 -26.44
CA ARG A 638 7.12 -2.24 -26.52
C ARG A 638 8.53 -1.77 -26.22
N ARG A 639 9.13 -2.25 -25.12
CA ARG A 639 10.51 -1.93 -24.72
C ARG A 639 11.53 -2.35 -25.79
N ALA A 640 11.34 -3.51 -26.43
CA ALA A 640 12.22 -3.98 -27.49
C ALA A 640 12.08 -3.17 -28.80
N ALA A 641 10.84 -2.77 -29.16
CA ALA A 641 10.57 -1.99 -30.36
C ALA A 641 11.09 -0.54 -30.27
N GLU A 642 11.18 0.01 -29.07
CA GLU A 642 11.71 1.37 -28.83
C GLU A 642 13.25 1.41 -28.79
N VAL A 643 13.93 0.25 -28.73
CA VAL A 643 15.39 0.09 -28.77
C VAL A 643 15.89 -0.15 -30.22
N ALA A 644 15.02 -0.61 -31.12
CA ALA A 644 15.31 -0.85 -32.54
C ALA A 644 15.12 0.42 -33.38
#